data_b972c372faf74afad5c1ca9f56339597
#
_entry.id   b972c372faf74afad5c1ca9f56339597
#
_cell.length_a   1.000
_cell.length_b   1.000
_cell.length_c   1.000
_cell.angle_alpha   90.00
_cell.angle_beta   90.00
_cell.angle_gamma   90.00
#
_symmetry.space_group_name_H-M   'P 1'
#
loop_
_entity.id
_entity.type
_entity.pdbx_description
1 polymer ?
#
loop_
_entity_poly.entity_id
_entity_poly.type
_entity_poly.pdbx_seq_one_letter_code
_entity_poly.pdbx_strand_id
1 'polypeptide(L)'
;MNLKKALLPALRIDGLLKFNIEVNMERKRLNILLIGLLVLVSGLCAETTFDRYHTPAELNAALQEYARVNPAVAKVHSLAQSPGGRGIFLIEIGPEVGKTEKAFPAVFVGANFEGTVPISGEAALYLVKQLIEKADARKDLTWYVAPCPNPDAAARYFVKPLYEDPRNAKPFNDDMDDATDEDGPDDLDGNGIITMMRVKDPAGEWVSVPGEPRLMKKADWAKGEKGMFKLYAEGLDNDRDGEYNEDGPGGVDIGVQFPHLFKFFSPESGSWAGSESESFALLKFMNEHKEIGLTFVFGSTNFCLVPPRGGRRGEADLNQIKVPERIAGFINADPEKTYTMAEIMDLAKPMMPSGMELTESMVASFLGLGAVVNPLPEDLKFYKELSDRFKDFLKTNKLDEKRLEPAEDKDGSFELYAYYQLGLPSFSLDFWTPPALKDEKKGPEITAEKLETMTNDEFIALGEEKIDAFLKSSGAPAQFKAKQVIEGIKGGMMNTKQMAEMMRQMPKPPTEEGADPKEKALLAWSDKELGGKGFVSWTPFKHPALGDIEIGGAVPFTGTTPPAAKIEPLLKGQVPWVFEIAAKMARIRIGKTEVKPLGGGVFAIEAWVENAGYLPYPTAMGRRNNRNLPVIVTLEGKDITIVEGKKRSLVPAVDGNGAQPVRWLVRSEKPVKIEIKASTRIAWSDTKTLDLGGAK
;
A
#
# COMPACT_ATOMS: atom_id res chain seq x y z
N MET A 1 -28.32 -64.68 -67.07
CA MET A 1 -27.87 -66.05 -67.26
C MET A 1 -26.91 -66.43 -66.14
N ASN A 2 -27.30 -67.40 -65.30
CA ASN A 2 -26.54 -68.23 -64.35
C ASN A 2 -25.81 -67.54 -63.21
N LEU A 3 -26.31 -67.65 -62.02
CA LEU A 3 -26.21 -68.72 -61.00
C LEU A 3 -24.77 -69.17 -60.65
N LYS A 4 -24.33 -68.91 -59.44
CA LYS A 4 -24.01 -69.97 -58.46
C LYS A 4 -23.74 -69.43 -57.04
N LYS A 5 -24.51 -70.03 -56.13
CA LYS A 5 -24.36 -70.19 -54.74
C LYS A 5 -22.94 -70.61 -54.33
N ALA A 6 -22.42 -70.14 -53.23
CA ALA A 6 -21.55 -70.91 -52.35
C ALA A 6 -21.68 -70.44 -50.89
N LEU A 7 -22.01 -71.41 -50.06
CA LEU A 7 -22.13 -71.41 -48.60
C LEU A 7 -20.99 -70.64 -47.86
N LEU A 8 -21.34 -69.83 -46.93
CA LEU A 8 -20.47 -69.36 -45.87
C LEU A 8 -20.64 -70.27 -44.62
N PRO A 9 -19.57 -70.64 -43.94
CA PRO A 9 -19.67 -71.47 -42.77
C PRO A 9 -19.97 -70.61 -41.54
N ALA A 10 -20.89 -71.10 -40.71
CA ALA A 10 -21.43 -70.49 -39.50
C ALA A 10 -20.49 -70.51 -38.28
N LEU A 11 -19.17 -70.37 -38.43
CA LEU A 11 -18.18 -70.55 -37.33
C LEU A 11 -17.30 -69.34 -37.02
N ARG A 12 -17.72 -68.10 -37.39
CA ARG A 12 -16.94 -66.88 -37.08
C ARG A 12 -17.66 -65.80 -36.33
N ILE A 13 -18.92 -66.01 -35.95
CA ILE A 13 -19.70 -64.94 -35.28
C ILE A 13 -19.53 -64.97 -33.75
N ASP A 14 -19.35 -66.16 -33.13
CA ASP A 14 -19.20 -66.29 -31.69
C ASP A 14 -17.86 -65.74 -31.12
N GLY A 15 -16.79 -65.82 -31.89
CA GLY A 15 -15.48 -65.28 -31.48
C GLY A 15 -15.40 -63.76 -31.50
N LEU A 16 -16.05 -63.11 -32.49
CA LEU A 16 -16.10 -61.65 -32.60
C LEU A 16 -17.04 -61.02 -31.59
N LEU A 17 -18.13 -61.70 -31.23
CA LEU A 17 -19.02 -61.24 -30.15
C LEU A 17 -18.36 -61.35 -28.77
N LYS A 18 -17.64 -62.45 -28.45
CA LYS A 18 -16.88 -62.59 -27.22
C LYS A 18 -15.75 -61.59 -27.14
N PHE A 19 -14.98 -61.35 -28.19
CA PHE A 19 -13.91 -60.36 -28.23
C PHE A 19 -14.43 -58.94 -28.06
N ASN A 20 -15.56 -58.55 -28.66
CA ASN A 20 -16.18 -57.23 -28.47
C ASN A 20 -16.78 -57.05 -27.08
N ILE A 21 -17.28 -58.11 -26.43
CA ILE A 21 -17.79 -58.06 -25.05
C ILE A 21 -16.62 -57.93 -24.08
N GLU A 22 -15.52 -58.63 -24.25
CA GLU A 22 -14.32 -58.51 -23.41
C GLU A 22 -13.65 -57.13 -23.55
N VAL A 23 -13.48 -56.63 -24.76
CA VAL A 23 -12.94 -55.26 -25.00
C VAL A 23 -13.84 -54.18 -24.44
N ASN A 24 -15.17 -54.34 -24.52
CA ASN A 24 -16.09 -53.38 -23.89
C ASN A 24 -16.13 -53.48 -22.35
N MET A 25 -15.93 -54.66 -21.80
CA MET A 25 -15.81 -54.81 -20.33
C MET A 25 -14.47 -54.25 -19.81
N GLU A 26 -13.37 -54.44 -20.52
CA GLU A 26 -12.08 -53.82 -20.18
C GLU A 26 -12.12 -52.30 -20.31
N ARG A 27 -12.73 -51.75 -21.38
CA ARG A 27 -12.96 -50.30 -21.51
C ARG A 27 -13.85 -49.75 -20.43
N LYS A 28 -14.90 -50.45 -20.02
CA LYS A 28 -15.73 -50.05 -18.86
C LYS A 28 -14.96 -50.10 -17.54
N ARG A 29 -14.14 -51.13 -17.33
CA ARG A 29 -13.27 -51.24 -16.15
C ARG A 29 -12.20 -50.16 -16.13
N LEU A 30 -11.58 -49.84 -17.27
CA LEU A 30 -10.60 -48.77 -17.42
C LEU A 30 -11.26 -47.39 -17.20
N ASN A 31 -12.46 -47.15 -17.72
CA ASN A 31 -13.20 -45.90 -17.46
C ASN A 31 -13.67 -45.78 -16.02
N ILE A 32 -14.07 -46.88 -15.36
CA ILE A 32 -14.42 -46.87 -13.92
C ILE A 32 -13.16 -46.66 -13.07
N LEU A 33 -12.01 -47.22 -13.47
CA LEU A 33 -10.72 -46.96 -12.80
C LEU A 33 -10.23 -45.54 -13.06
N LEU A 34 -10.39 -44.97 -14.25
CA LEU A 34 -10.08 -43.56 -14.55
C LEU A 34 -11.03 -42.61 -13.82
N ILE A 35 -12.32 -42.92 -13.76
CA ILE A 35 -13.30 -42.13 -12.98
C ILE A 35 -13.03 -42.28 -11.49
N GLY A 36 -12.68 -43.48 -10.99
CA GLY A 36 -12.25 -43.72 -9.61
C GLY A 36 -10.94 -43.00 -9.27
N LEU A 37 -9.97 -42.92 -10.19
CA LEU A 37 -8.72 -42.18 -10.05
C LEU A 37 -8.97 -40.68 -10.12
N LEU A 38 -9.87 -40.19 -11.01
CA LEU A 38 -10.29 -38.77 -11.03
C LEU A 38 -11.05 -38.38 -9.75
N VAL A 39 -11.88 -39.25 -9.19
CA VAL A 39 -12.61 -39.01 -7.94
C VAL A 39 -11.68 -39.08 -6.72
N LEU A 40 -10.63 -39.92 -6.76
CA LEU A 40 -9.59 -39.97 -5.71
C LEU A 40 -8.61 -38.78 -5.78
N VAL A 41 -8.36 -38.23 -6.97
CA VAL A 41 -7.55 -36.98 -7.15
C VAL A 41 -8.38 -35.73 -6.80
N SER A 42 -9.71 -35.78 -6.89
CA SER A 42 -10.58 -34.68 -6.47
C SER A 42 -10.89 -34.63 -4.96
N GLY A 43 -10.36 -35.56 -4.19
CA GLY A 43 -10.60 -35.65 -2.72
C GLY A 43 -9.45 -35.21 -1.82
N LEU A 44 -8.26 -34.95 -2.36
CA LEU A 44 -7.20 -34.28 -1.62
C LEU A 44 -7.16 -32.80 -2.07
N CYS A 45 -8.02 -31.98 -1.48
CA CYS A 45 -7.70 -30.57 -1.32
C CYS A 45 -6.39 -30.53 -0.52
N ALA A 46 -5.24 -30.37 -1.17
CA ALA A 46 -4.03 -30.09 -0.44
C ALA A 46 -4.28 -28.79 0.31
N GLU A 47 -4.36 -28.87 1.63
CA GLU A 47 -4.50 -27.69 2.47
C GLU A 47 -3.36 -26.72 2.11
N THR A 48 -3.70 -25.47 1.80
CA THR A 48 -2.69 -24.44 1.50
C THR A 48 -1.80 -24.28 2.74
N THR A 49 -0.53 -24.64 2.62
CA THR A 49 0.46 -24.49 3.70
C THR A 49 1.21 -23.16 3.53
N PHE A 50 1.75 -22.63 4.62
CA PHE A 50 2.51 -21.39 4.65
C PHE A 50 3.93 -21.65 5.17
N ASP A 51 4.50 -22.76 4.76
CA ASP A 51 5.85 -23.21 5.08
C ASP A 51 6.88 -22.91 3.98
N ARG A 52 6.43 -22.26 2.91
CA ARG A 52 7.24 -21.78 1.78
C ARG A 52 6.60 -20.59 1.11
N TYR A 53 7.32 -19.95 0.23
CA TYR A 53 6.76 -18.94 -0.68
C TYR A 53 6.13 -19.61 -1.91
N HIS A 54 5.02 -19.05 -2.38
CA HIS A 54 4.31 -19.50 -3.57
C HIS A 54 4.66 -18.63 -4.78
N THR A 55 4.89 -19.26 -5.92
CA THR A 55 5.03 -18.55 -7.19
C THR A 55 3.74 -17.81 -7.54
N PRO A 56 3.78 -16.76 -8.40
CA PRO A 56 2.56 -16.10 -8.88
C PRO A 56 1.53 -17.07 -9.50
N ALA A 57 1.99 -18.10 -10.18
CA ALA A 57 1.12 -19.14 -10.75
C ALA A 57 0.44 -19.98 -9.64
N GLU A 58 1.17 -20.35 -8.59
CA GLU A 58 0.62 -21.10 -7.46
C GLU A 58 -0.35 -20.25 -6.64
N LEU A 59 -0.07 -18.95 -6.41
CA LEU A 59 -1.01 -18.03 -5.80
C LEU A 59 -2.33 -17.98 -6.57
N ASN A 60 -2.25 -17.82 -7.91
CA ASN A 60 -3.43 -17.80 -8.77
C ASN A 60 -4.19 -19.14 -8.77
N ALA A 61 -3.49 -20.27 -8.78
CA ALA A 61 -4.09 -21.60 -8.68
C ALA A 61 -4.82 -21.80 -7.33
N ALA A 62 -4.24 -21.32 -6.25
CA ALA A 62 -4.86 -21.37 -4.91
C ALA A 62 -6.16 -20.54 -4.88
N LEU A 63 -6.17 -19.33 -5.45
CA LEU A 63 -7.40 -18.53 -5.56
C LEU A 63 -8.50 -19.24 -6.33
N GLN A 64 -8.14 -19.87 -7.47
CA GLN A 64 -9.08 -20.63 -8.29
C GLN A 64 -9.64 -21.83 -7.52
N GLU A 65 -8.81 -22.53 -6.75
CA GLU A 65 -9.24 -23.66 -5.94
C GLU A 65 -10.16 -23.22 -4.81
N TYR A 66 -9.84 -22.14 -4.07
CA TYR A 66 -10.73 -21.59 -3.03
C TYR A 66 -12.10 -21.22 -3.61
N ALA A 67 -12.16 -20.60 -4.79
CA ALA A 67 -13.42 -20.25 -5.43
C ALA A 67 -14.17 -21.49 -5.95
N ARG A 68 -13.45 -22.48 -6.50
CA ARG A 68 -14.03 -23.73 -6.99
C ARG A 68 -14.71 -24.52 -5.88
N VAL A 69 -14.09 -24.58 -4.71
CA VAL A 69 -14.61 -25.30 -3.55
C VAL A 69 -15.73 -24.53 -2.83
N ASN A 70 -15.70 -23.19 -2.90
CA ASN A 70 -16.64 -22.33 -2.21
C ASN A 70 -17.42 -21.37 -3.15
N PRO A 71 -18.09 -21.89 -4.22
CA PRO A 71 -18.67 -21.03 -5.27
C PRO A 71 -19.82 -20.14 -4.79
N ALA A 72 -20.42 -20.44 -3.66
CA ALA A 72 -21.49 -19.62 -3.07
C ALA A 72 -20.98 -18.32 -2.44
N VAL A 73 -19.70 -18.24 -2.08
CA VAL A 73 -19.12 -17.13 -1.33
C VAL A 73 -17.81 -16.62 -1.89
N ALA A 74 -17.28 -17.25 -2.94
CA ALA A 74 -16.01 -16.86 -3.56
C ALA A 74 -16.08 -16.95 -5.09
N LYS A 75 -15.45 -15.98 -5.78
CA LYS A 75 -15.32 -15.93 -7.23
C LYS A 75 -13.99 -15.30 -7.62
N VAL A 76 -13.29 -15.89 -8.58
CA VAL A 76 -12.08 -15.31 -9.15
C VAL A 76 -12.43 -14.41 -10.34
N HIS A 77 -11.80 -13.25 -10.39
CA HIS A 77 -11.80 -12.35 -11.54
C HIS A 77 -10.41 -12.33 -12.17
N SER A 78 -10.32 -12.56 -13.45
CA SER A 78 -9.12 -12.32 -14.25
C SER A 78 -9.13 -10.86 -14.65
N LEU A 79 -8.20 -10.08 -14.12
CA LEU A 79 -8.14 -8.63 -14.35
C LEU A 79 -7.41 -8.31 -15.66
N ALA A 80 -6.21 -8.88 -15.83
CA ALA A 80 -5.34 -8.65 -16.98
C ALA A 80 -4.30 -9.77 -17.11
N GLN A 81 -3.44 -9.63 -18.12
CA GLN A 81 -2.16 -10.32 -18.23
C GLN A 81 -1.04 -9.28 -18.20
N SER A 82 0.05 -9.60 -17.52
CA SER A 82 1.27 -8.79 -17.54
C SER A 82 1.98 -8.88 -18.90
N PRO A 83 2.92 -8.00 -19.21
CA PRO A 83 3.77 -8.11 -20.41
C PRO A 83 4.50 -9.46 -20.51
N GLY A 84 4.91 -10.05 -19.40
CA GLY A 84 5.49 -11.39 -19.34
C GLY A 84 4.49 -12.54 -19.51
N GLY A 85 3.22 -12.24 -19.84
CA GLY A 85 2.17 -13.24 -20.11
C GLY A 85 1.60 -13.91 -18.86
N ARG A 86 1.84 -13.34 -17.65
CA ARG A 86 1.33 -13.88 -16.37
C ARG A 86 -0.02 -13.28 -16.03
N GLY A 87 -0.98 -14.12 -15.61
CA GLY A 87 -2.32 -13.66 -15.23
C GLY A 87 -2.33 -12.90 -13.91
N ILE A 88 -3.09 -11.79 -13.89
CA ILE A 88 -3.35 -10.99 -12.70
C ILE A 88 -4.76 -11.30 -12.24
N PHE A 89 -4.87 -11.96 -11.11
CA PHE A 89 -6.14 -12.42 -10.57
C PHE A 89 -6.49 -11.75 -9.25
N LEU A 90 -7.78 -11.61 -9.04
CA LEU A 90 -8.39 -11.12 -7.83
C LEU A 90 -9.49 -12.09 -7.41
N ILE A 91 -9.59 -12.40 -6.12
CA ILE A 91 -10.71 -13.16 -5.58
C ILE A 91 -11.69 -12.22 -4.87
N GLU A 92 -12.96 -12.35 -5.22
CA GLU A 92 -14.09 -11.75 -4.52
C GLU A 92 -14.62 -12.76 -3.51
N ILE A 93 -14.76 -12.34 -2.24
CA ILE A 93 -15.30 -13.18 -1.15
C ILE A 93 -16.37 -12.37 -0.40
N GLY A 94 -17.58 -12.92 -0.29
CA GLY A 94 -18.66 -12.23 0.42
C GLY A 94 -20.01 -12.86 0.20
N PRO A 95 -21.11 -12.22 0.68
CA PRO A 95 -22.45 -12.77 0.58
C PRO A 95 -23.11 -12.54 -0.81
N GLU A 96 -22.55 -11.65 -1.63
CA GLU A 96 -23.14 -11.23 -2.91
C GLU A 96 -22.19 -11.45 -4.09
N VAL A 97 -21.48 -12.56 -4.06
CA VAL A 97 -20.48 -12.93 -5.08
C VAL A 97 -21.09 -12.90 -6.49
N GLY A 98 -20.41 -12.21 -7.40
CA GLY A 98 -20.80 -12.12 -8.81
C GLY A 98 -21.99 -11.23 -9.10
N LYS A 99 -22.64 -10.59 -8.11
CA LYS A 99 -23.68 -9.59 -8.36
C LYS A 99 -23.07 -8.28 -8.84
N THR A 100 -23.68 -7.64 -9.82
CA THR A 100 -23.24 -6.34 -10.35
C THR A 100 -23.50 -5.21 -9.36
N GLU A 101 -24.66 -5.25 -8.67
CA GLU A 101 -25.00 -4.29 -7.63
C GLU A 101 -24.84 -4.95 -6.26
N LYS A 102 -24.07 -4.33 -5.39
CA LYS A 102 -23.82 -4.78 -4.02
C LYS A 102 -24.70 -4.01 -3.04
N ALA A 103 -25.32 -4.73 -2.13
CA ALA A 103 -26.03 -4.12 -1.00
C ALA A 103 -25.07 -3.79 0.17
N PHE A 104 -23.92 -4.46 0.21
CA PHE A 104 -22.92 -4.30 1.27
C PHE A 104 -21.66 -3.60 0.76
N PRO A 105 -20.96 -2.86 1.63
CA PRO A 105 -19.68 -2.26 1.30
C PRO A 105 -18.61 -3.33 1.06
N ALA A 106 -17.46 -2.89 0.54
CA ALA A 106 -16.33 -3.77 0.27
C ALA A 106 -15.01 -3.24 0.83
N VAL A 107 -14.10 -4.17 1.08
CA VAL A 107 -12.68 -3.94 1.38
C VAL A 107 -11.87 -4.45 0.18
N PHE A 108 -10.95 -3.63 -0.30
CA PHE A 108 -9.96 -4.04 -1.29
C PHE A 108 -8.61 -4.29 -0.60
N VAL A 109 -7.95 -5.39 -0.96
CA VAL A 109 -6.60 -5.74 -0.49
C VAL A 109 -5.73 -6.06 -1.70
N GLY A 110 -4.72 -5.25 -1.95
CA GLY A 110 -3.69 -5.53 -2.94
C GLY A 110 -2.37 -5.87 -2.25
N ALA A 111 -1.61 -6.83 -2.77
CA ALA A 111 -0.36 -7.25 -2.13
C ALA A 111 0.78 -7.32 -3.14
N ASN A 112 2.00 -7.03 -2.68
CA ASN A 112 3.22 -7.17 -3.49
C ASN A 112 3.18 -6.41 -4.82
N PHE A 113 2.80 -5.14 -4.79
CA PHE A 113 2.82 -4.26 -5.97
C PHE A 113 4.24 -4.06 -6.48
N GLU A 114 5.22 -4.01 -5.58
CA GLU A 114 6.64 -3.92 -5.92
C GLU A 114 7.18 -5.23 -6.53
N GLY A 115 6.50 -6.36 -6.34
CA GLY A 115 6.99 -7.68 -6.72
C GLY A 115 8.14 -8.22 -5.85
N THR A 116 8.80 -7.37 -5.09
CA THR A 116 10.02 -7.70 -4.32
C THR A 116 9.76 -8.03 -2.84
N VAL A 117 8.49 -8.16 -2.43
CA VAL A 117 8.08 -8.47 -1.06
C VAL A 117 7.24 -9.75 -1.00
N PRO A 118 7.84 -10.94 -1.20
CA PRO A 118 7.09 -12.20 -1.34
C PRO A 118 6.15 -12.52 -0.18
N ILE A 119 6.50 -12.17 1.07
CA ILE A 119 5.64 -12.41 2.24
C ILE A 119 4.28 -11.72 2.13
N SER A 120 4.18 -10.63 1.37
CA SER A 120 2.92 -9.89 1.18
C SER A 120 1.91 -10.71 0.38
N GLY A 121 2.36 -11.45 -0.64
CA GLY A 121 1.53 -12.40 -1.39
C GLY A 121 1.02 -13.53 -0.51
N GLU A 122 1.88 -14.07 0.35
CA GLU A 122 1.52 -15.09 1.34
C GLU A 122 0.47 -14.56 2.34
N ALA A 123 0.64 -13.31 2.79
CA ALA A 123 -0.30 -12.69 3.71
C ALA A 123 -1.69 -12.51 3.08
N ALA A 124 -1.74 -12.12 1.80
CA ALA A 124 -2.99 -12.02 1.07
C ALA A 124 -3.67 -13.39 0.87
N LEU A 125 -2.90 -14.42 0.54
CA LEU A 125 -3.41 -15.79 0.44
C LEU A 125 -3.89 -16.32 1.80
N TYR A 126 -3.17 -16.02 2.88
CA TYR A 126 -3.59 -16.38 4.25
C TYR A 126 -4.88 -15.66 4.65
N LEU A 127 -5.03 -14.38 4.28
CA LEU A 127 -6.27 -13.63 4.48
C LEU A 127 -7.44 -14.30 3.74
N VAL A 128 -7.24 -14.75 2.48
CA VAL A 128 -8.24 -15.50 1.71
C VAL A 128 -8.68 -16.75 2.46
N LYS A 129 -7.71 -17.56 2.94
CA LYS A 129 -8.01 -18.75 3.78
C LYS A 129 -8.86 -18.37 4.97
N GLN A 130 -8.47 -17.35 5.73
CA GLN A 130 -9.20 -16.90 6.91
C GLN A 130 -10.62 -16.39 6.59
N LEU A 131 -10.81 -15.72 5.45
CA LEU A 131 -12.12 -15.25 4.99
C LEU A 131 -13.04 -16.40 4.60
N ILE A 132 -12.52 -17.48 4.02
CA ILE A 132 -13.29 -18.69 3.71
C ILE A 132 -13.69 -19.41 5.00
N GLU A 133 -12.78 -19.51 5.97
CA GLU A 133 -13.03 -20.20 7.25
C GLU A 133 -13.96 -19.41 8.19
N LYS A 134 -13.84 -18.08 8.24
CA LYS A 134 -14.56 -17.19 9.14
C LYS A 134 -15.80 -16.56 8.50
N ALA A 135 -16.93 -17.23 8.55
CA ALA A 135 -18.18 -16.73 7.94
C ALA A 135 -18.60 -15.35 8.47
N ASP A 136 -18.37 -15.06 9.76
CA ASP A 136 -18.71 -13.77 10.36
C ASP A 136 -17.94 -12.59 9.76
N ALA A 137 -16.70 -12.80 9.30
CA ALA A 137 -15.87 -11.76 8.70
C ALA A 137 -16.38 -11.30 7.31
N ARG A 138 -17.28 -12.07 6.68
CA ARG A 138 -17.78 -11.84 5.32
C ARG A 138 -19.31 -11.81 5.21
N LYS A 139 -20.04 -11.89 6.31
CA LYS A 139 -21.53 -12.02 6.27
C LYS A 139 -22.25 -10.81 5.70
N ASP A 140 -21.72 -9.61 5.90
CA ASP A 140 -22.27 -8.34 5.46
C ASP A 140 -21.18 -7.40 4.88
N LEU A 141 -20.08 -7.99 4.39
CA LEU A 141 -18.93 -7.29 3.83
C LEU A 141 -18.34 -8.10 2.68
N THR A 142 -18.07 -7.43 1.55
CA THR A 142 -17.37 -8.04 0.42
C THR A 142 -15.87 -7.76 0.53
N TRP A 143 -15.06 -8.74 0.20
CA TRP A 143 -13.61 -8.64 0.15
C TRP A 143 -13.11 -8.90 -1.26
N TYR A 144 -12.28 -8.02 -1.76
CA TYR A 144 -11.57 -8.14 -3.01
C TYR A 144 -10.08 -8.25 -2.70
N VAL A 145 -9.48 -9.41 -2.98
CA VAL A 145 -8.08 -9.68 -2.63
C VAL A 145 -7.28 -10.02 -3.87
N ALA A 146 -6.26 -9.22 -4.19
CA ALA A 146 -5.31 -9.40 -5.27
C ALA A 146 -3.92 -9.69 -4.69
N PRO A 147 -3.47 -10.95 -4.63
CA PRO A 147 -2.22 -11.31 -3.95
C PRO A 147 -0.95 -10.94 -4.70
N CYS A 148 -1.02 -10.72 -6.02
CA CYS A 148 0.16 -10.46 -6.83
C CYS A 148 -0.17 -9.61 -8.06
N PRO A 149 -0.36 -8.28 -7.90
CA PRO A 149 -0.56 -7.35 -9.00
C PRO A 149 0.62 -7.20 -9.95
N ASN A 150 1.85 -7.44 -9.49
CA ASN A 150 3.08 -7.42 -10.29
C ASN A 150 3.69 -8.84 -10.38
N PRO A 151 3.11 -9.73 -11.19
CA PRO A 151 3.55 -11.13 -11.24
C PRO A 151 4.89 -11.30 -11.96
N ASP A 152 5.31 -10.36 -12.80
CA ASP A 152 6.58 -10.43 -13.51
C ASP A 152 7.75 -10.21 -12.57
N ALA A 153 7.73 -9.13 -11.80
CA ALA A 153 8.73 -8.87 -10.78
C ALA A 153 8.74 -9.96 -9.69
N ALA A 154 7.55 -10.39 -9.23
CA ALA A 154 7.44 -11.43 -8.21
C ALA A 154 8.01 -12.80 -8.68
N ALA A 155 7.99 -13.09 -9.97
CA ALA A 155 8.53 -14.33 -10.51
C ALA A 155 10.06 -14.40 -10.39
N ARG A 156 10.75 -13.25 -10.33
CA ARG A 156 12.23 -13.18 -10.23
C ARG A 156 12.77 -13.86 -8.97
N TYR A 157 12.02 -13.83 -7.88
CA TYR A 157 12.40 -14.56 -6.66
C TYR A 157 12.57 -16.08 -6.85
N PHE A 158 11.91 -16.66 -7.85
CA PHE A 158 11.84 -18.11 -8.09
C PHE A 158 12.73 -18.58 -9.24
N VAL A 159 13.51 -17.70 -9.86
CA VAL A 159 14.38 -18.04 -10.99
C VAL A 159 15.87 -17.90 -10.63
N LYS A 160 16.73 -18.40 -11.50
CA LYS A 160 18.18 -18.26 -11.40
C LYS A 160 18.73 -17.69 -12.73
N PRO A 161 19.72 -16.83 -12.66
CA PRO A 161 20.30 -16.23 -11.45
C PRO A 161 19.26 -15.45 -10.67
N LEU A 162 19.42 -15.37 -9.33
CA LEU A 162 18.56 -14.61 -8.46
C LEU A 162 18.93 -13.12 -8.52
N TYR A 163 17.99 -12.28 -8.93
CA TYR A 163 18.15 -10.82 -8.90
C TYR A 163 16.86 -10.13 -8.48
N GLU A 164 16.97 -8.94 -7.94
CA GLU A 164 15.83 -8.16 -7.44
C GLU A 164 15.60 -6.94 -8.32
N ASP A 165 14.42 -6.87 -8.93
CA ASP A 165 14.01 -5.76 -9.78
C ASP A 165 12.48 -5.62 -9.67
N PRO A 166 11.93 -4.44 -9.29
CA PRO A 166 10.50 -4.22 -9.15
C PRO A 166 9.78 -4.01 -10.49
N ARG A 167 10.50 -3.85 -11.60
CA ARG A 167 9.94 -3.58 -12.92
C ARG A 167 9.23 -4.81 -13.49
N ASN A 168 8.17 -4.61 -14.27
CA ASN A 168 7.50 -5.69 -15.00
C ASN A 168 8.36 -6.16 -16.20
N ALA A 169 7.86 -7.13 -16.98
CA ALA A 169 8.59 -7.68 -18.14
C ALA A 169 8.27 -6.94 -19.44
N LYS A 170 7.92 -5.64 -19.38
CA LYS A 170 7.75 -4.84 -20.59
C LYS A 170 9.12 -4.52 -21.16
N PRO A 171 9.39 -4.82 -22.44
CA PRO A 171 10.63 -4.37 -23.06
C PRO A 171 10.76 -2.85 -22.99
N PHE A 172 11.90 -2.38 -22.60
CA PHE A 172 12.19 -0.95 -22.44
C PHE A 172 13.63 -0.69 -22.90
N ASN A 173 13.86 0.45 -23.49
CA ASN A 173 15.16 0.93 -23.92
C ASN A 173 15.56 2.04 -22.93
N ASP A 174 16.49 1.72 -22.01
CA ASP A 174 16.87 2.60 -20.89
C ASP A 174 17.87 3.67 -21.34
N ASP A 175 18.73 3.38 -22.32
CA ASP A 175 19.82 4.21 -22.81
C ASP A 175 19.47 5.01 -24.07
N MET A 176 18.32 4.73 -24.70
CA MET A 176 17.81 5.37 -25.93
C MET A 176 18.61 5.05 -27.19
N ASP A 177 19.19 3.88 -27.27
CA ASP A 177 19.80 3.36 -28.48
C ASP A 177 18.81 2.68 -29.44
N ASP A 178 19.24 1.78 -30.35
CA ASP A 178 18.37 1.11 -31.31
C ASP A 178 17.85 -0.27 -30.81
N ALA A 179 18.19 -0.70 -29.56
CA ALA A 179 17.84 -2.00 -29.02
C ALA A 179 16.96 -1.89 -27.75
N THR A 180 16.67 -2.97 -27.08
CA THR A 180 15.90 -3.02 -25.82
C THR A 180 16.27 -4.25 -25.03
N ASP A 181 16.41 -4.14 -23.71
CA ASP A 181 16.71 -5.22 -22.79
C ASP A 181 18.02 -5.99 -23.16
N GLU A 182 19.03 -5.33 -23.72
CA GLU A 182 20.25 -5.95 -24.22
C GLU A 182 21.35 -6.13 -23.18
N ASP A 183 21.38 -5.31 -22.13
CA ASP A 183 22.36 -5.39 -21.05
C ASP A 183 21.74 -5.94 -19.76
N GLY A 184 21.34 -7.20 -19.82
CA GLY A 184 20.71 -7.93 -18.72
C GLY A 184 21.71 -8.42 -17.67
N PRO A 185 21.20 -8.80 -16.46
CA PRO A 185 22.04 -9.24 -15.36
C PRO A 185 22.77 -10.56 -15.68
N ASP A 186 24.10 -10.53 -15.61
CA ASP A 186 24.99 -11.67 -15.82
C ASP A 186 25.56 -12.20 -14.49
N ASP A 187 25.42 -13.48 -14.24
CA ASP A 187 26.06 -14.20 -13.12
C ASP A 187 27.50 -14.54 -13.49
N LEU A 188 28.42 -13.64 -13.25
CA LEU A 188 29.81 -13.75 -13.72
C LEU A 188 30.58 -14.83 -12.99
N ASP A 189 30.37 -15.02 -11.71
CA ASP A 189 31.07 -16.00 -10.89
C ASP A 189 30.37 -17.37 -10.84
N GLY A 190 29.17 -17.49 -11.44
CA GLY A 190 28.40 -18.71 -11.58
C GLY A 190 27.79 -19.20 -10.26
N ASN A 191 27.58 -18.31 -9.29
CA ASN A 191 27.05 -18.67 -7.98
C ASN A 191 25.51 -18.75 -7.97
N GLY A 192 24.85 -18.33 -9.05
CA GLY A 192 23.39 -18.31 -9.23
C GLY A 192 22.71 -17.10 -8.57
N ILE A 193 23.45 -16.04 -8.26
CA ILE A 193 22.99 -14.83 -7.59
C ILE A 193 23.66 -13.63 -8.24
N ILE A 194 22.89 -12.62 -8.62
CA ILE A 194 23.46 -11.35 -9.06
C ILE A 194 23.68 -10.47 -7.82
N THR A 195 24.93 -10.08 -7.61
CA THR A 195 25.33 -9.19 -6.52
C THR A 195 25.91 -7.88 -7.07
N MET A 196 26.98 -7.36 -6.49
CA MET A 196 27.62 -6.12 -6.91
C MET A 196 29.06 -6.39 -7.32
N MET A 197 29.57 -5.58 -8.24
CA MET A 197 31.00 -5.47 -8.54
C MET A 197 31.57 -4.23 -7.88
N ARG A 198 32.74 -4.33 -7.26
CA ARG A 198 33.53 -3.17 -6.85
C ARG A 198 34.86 -3.11 -7.58
N VAL A 199 35.08 -1.96 -8.18
CA VAL A 199 36.27 -1.69 -9.00
C VAL A 199 37.13 -0.64 -8.31
N LYS A 200 38.43 -0.89 -8.15
CA LYS A 200 39.36 0.12 -7.62
C LYS A 200 39.54 1.26 -8.62
N ASP A 201 39.10 2.44 -8.24
CA ASP A 201 39.17 3.64 -9.06
C ASP A 201 39.56 4.85 -8.20
N PRO A 202 40.61 5.61 -8.58
CA PRO A 202 40.98 6.84 -7.88
C PRO A 202 39.89 7.91 -7.82
N ALA A 203 38.92 7.87 -8.76
CA ALA A 203 37.74 8.72 -8.80
C ALA A 203 36.51 8.04 -8.18
N GLY A 204 36.68 6.87 -7.54
CA GLY A 204 35.58 6.15 -6.89
C GLY A 204 34.98 6.93 -5.73
N GLU A 205 33.68 6.71 -5.48
CA GLU A 205 32.94 7.37 -4.41
C GLU A 205 32.81 6.55 -3.14
N TRP A 206 33.17 5.26 -3.19
CA TRP A 206 32.91 4.29 -2.14
C TRP A 206 34.18 3.85 -1.41
N VAL A 207 34.03 3.50 -0.13
CA VAL A 207 35.08 2.88 0.71
C VAL A 207 34.47 1.72 1.50
N SER A 208 35.30 0.75 1.86
CA SER A 208 34.88 -0.31 2.79
C SER A 208 34.66 0.26 4.19
N VAL A 209 33.66 -0.25 4.90
CA VAL A 209 33.39 0.15 6.27
C VAL A 209 34.52 -0.36 7.19
N PRO A 210 35.14 0.50 8.02
CA PRO A 210 36.15 0.07 8.98
C PRO A 210 35.62 -1.01 9.93
N GLY A 211 36.32 -2.15 10.01
CA GLY A 211 35.92 -3.27 10.85
C GLY A 211 34.90 -4.23 10.25
N GLU A 212 34.23 -3.86 9.14
CA GLU A 212 33.29 -4.73 8.42
C GLU A 212 33.46 -4.58 6.90
N PRO A 213 34.46 -5.24 6.31
CA PRO A 213 34.80 -5.06 4.89
C PRO A 213 33.75 -5.59 3.91
N ARG A 214 32.75 -6.33 4.37
CA ARG A 214 31.60 -6.74 3.54
C ARG A 214 30.68 -5.58 3.19
N LEU A 215 30.66 -4.53 4.02
CA LEU A 215 29.84 -3.35 3.80
C LEU A 215 30.62 -2.22 3.14
N MET A 216 29.92 -1.49 2.28
CA MET A 216 30.45 -0.32 1.60
C MET A 216 29.72 0.93 2.09
N LYS A 217 30.42 2.07 2.10
CA LYS A 217 29.83 3.38 2.36
C LYS A 217 30.36 4.41 1.39
N LYS A 218 29.60 5.46 1.12
CA LYS A 218 30.15 6.60 0.39
C LYS A 218 31.20 7.31 1.23
N ALA A 219 32.28 7.74 0.57
CA ALA A 219 33.34 8.49 1.22
C ALA A 219 32.84 9.84 1.71
N ASP A 220 33.21 10.23 2.93
CA ASP A 220 32.90 11.54 3.51
C ASP A 220 33.92 12.59 3.06
N TRP A 221 33.71 13.14 1.87
CA TRP A 221 34.57 14.16 1.30
C TRP A 221 34.72 15.41 2.19
N ALA A 222 33.67 15.74 2.98
CA ALA A 222 33.69 16.87 3.89
C ALA A 222 34.68 16.66 5.04
N LYS A 223 34.95 15.40 5.39
CA LYS A 223 35.97 15.02 6.38
C LYS A 223 37.31 14.68 5.76
N GLY A 224 37.49 14.83 4.44
CA GLY A 224 38.69 14.53 3.72
C GLY A 224 38.92 13.04 3.43
N GLU A 225 37.87 12.20 3.61
CA GLU A 225 37.92 10.80 3.21
C GLU A 225 37.87 10.71 1.68
N LYS A 226 38.78 9.92 1.08
CA LYS A 226 38.80 9.73 -0.36
C LYS A 226 38.13 8.41 -0.71
N GLY A 227 37.28 8.41 -1.69
CA GLY A 227 36.73 7.20 -2.27
C GLY A 227 37.81 6.35 -2.93
N MET A 228 37.60 5.06 -2.99
CA MET A 228 38.55 4.08 -3.51
C MET A 228 37.94 3.12 -4.52
N PHE A 229 36.60 3.04 -4.55
CA PHE A 229 35.87 2.09 -5.37
C PHE A 229 34.71 2.76 -6.10
N LYS A 230 34.46 2.31 -7.32
CA LYS A 230 33.15 2.39 -7.98
C LYS A 230 32.39 1.09 -7.73
N LEU A 231 31.06 1.17 -7.64
CA LEU A 231 30.17 0.03 -7.52
C LEU A 231 29.28 -0.05 -8.74
N TYR A 232 29.13 -1.26 -9.26
CA TYR A 232 28.23 -1.60 -10.37
C TYR A 232 27.41 -2.81 -9.98
N ALA A 233 26.27 -3.05 -10.63
CA ALA A 233 25.65 -4.36 -10.61
C ALA A 233 26.60 -5.40 -11.22
N GLU A 234 26.48 -6.65 -10.80
CA GLU A 234 27.26 -7.74 -11.35
C GLU A 234 26.83 -8.04 -12.78
N GLY A 235 27.73 -7.89 -13.77
CA GLY A 235 27.45 -8.16 -15.17
C GLY A 235 28.51 -7.68 -16.14
N LEU A 236 28.23 -7.82 -17.41
CA LEU A 236 29.03 -7.35 -18.53
C LEU A 236 28.43 -6.03 -19.05
N ASP A 237 29.17 -5.31 -19.79
CA ASP A 237 28.78 -4.22 -20.67
C ASP A 237 28.52 -4.88 -22.05
N ASN A 238 27.28 -5.27 -22.30
CA ASN A 238 26.93 -6.12 -23.43
C ASN A 238 26.80 -5.33 -24.75
N ASP A 239 26.42 -4.06 -24.67
CA ASP A 239 26.28 -3.13 -25.79
C ASP A 239 27.50 -2.23 -26.00
N ARG A 240 28.38 -2.10 -25.00
CA ARG A 240 29.65 -1.36 -25.00
C ARG A 240 29.53 0.15 -24.89
N ASP A 241 28.56 0.59 -24.14
CA ASP A 241 28.35 2.00 -23.83
C ASP A 241 29.20 2.48 -22.62
N GLY A 242 29.70 1.55 -21.80
CA GLY A 242 30.55 1.79 -20.62
C GLY A 242 29.80 1.74 -19.29
N GLU A 243 28.52 1.50 -19.29
CA GLU A 243 27.71 1.16 -18.12
C GLU A 243 27.57 -0.37 -17.99
N TYR A 244 26.90 -0.86 -16.97
CA TYR A 244 26.84 -2.30 -16.67
C TYR A 244 25.46 -2.66 -16.12
N ASN A 245 24.72 -3.53 -16.81
CA ASN A 245 23.38 -4.00 -16.46
C ASN A 245 22.36 -2.86 -16.28
N GLU A 246 22.44 -1.79 -17.07
CA GLU A 246 21.52 -0.67 -16.99
C GLU A 246 20.24 -0.93 -17.80
N ASP A 247 20.31 -1.66 -18.91
CA ASP A 247 19.18 -2.01 -19.76
C ASP A 247 18.74 -3.47 -19.56
N GLY A 248 18.47 -3.81 -18.32
CA GLY A 248 18.02 -5.15 -17.95
C GLY A 248 16.54 -5.41 -18.30
N PRO A 249 16.13 -6.69 -18.40
CA PRO A 249 14.78 -7.07 -18.81
C PRO A 249 13.72 -6.46 -17.90
N GLY A 250 12.89 -5.58 -18.47
CA GLY A 250 11.74 -4.99 -17.80
C GLY A 250 11.81 -3.49 -17.62
N GLY A 251 10.66 -2.82 -17.72
CA GLY A 251 10.61 -1.38 -17.87
C GLY A 251 9.85 -0.59 -16.82
N VAL A 252 8.84 -1.17 -16.11
CA VAL A 252 7.96 -0.35 -15.29
C VAL A 252 7.73 -0.96 -13.90
N ASP A 253 8.00 -0.18 -12.86
CA ASP A 253 7.63 -0.50 -11.47
C ASP A 253 6.12 -0.25 -11.27
N ILE A 254 5.35 -1.32 -11.16
CA ILE A 254 3.90 -1.25 -10.93
C ILE A 254 3.58 -0.61 -9.57
N GLY A 255 4.49 -0.63 -8.62
CA GLY A 255 4.34 0.00 -7.32
C GLY A 255 4.23 1.53 -7.37
N VAL A 256 4.65 2.18 -8.47
CA VAL A 256 4.62 3.64 -8.64
C VAL A 256 3.76 4.11 -9.82
N GLN A 257 2.89 3.26 -10.34
CA GLN A 257 2.08 3.49 -11.54
C GLN A 257 0.71 4.16 -11.30
N PHE A 258 0.45 4.67 -10.08
CA PHE A 258 -0.86 5.24 -9.73
C PHE A 258 -0.84 6.78 -9.74
N PRO A 259 -2.02 7.43 -9.94
CA PRO A 259 -2.09 8.86 -10.29
C PRO A 259 -1.56 9.84 -9.24
N HIS A 260 -1.51 9.48 -7.94
CA HIS A 260 -1.11 10.44 -6.93
C HIS A 260 0.40 10.68 -6.97
N LEU A 261 0.81 11.91 -7.29
CA LEU A 261 2.22 12.31 -7.43
C LEU A 261 2.99 11.45 -8.46
N PHE A 262 2.31 11.00 -9.51
CA PHE A 262 2.96 10.24 -10.57
C PHE A 262 4.14 11.02 -11.16
N LYS A 263 5.29 10.35 -11.27
CA LYS A 263 6.52 10.96 -11.81
C LYS A 263 6.56 10.78 -13.32
N PHE A 264 6.17 11.80 -14.05
CA PHE A 264 6.40 11.84 -15.47
C PHE A 264 7.91 11.87 -15.79
N PHE A 265 8.30 11.23 -16.87
CA PHE A 265 9.69 11.21 -17.36
C PHE A 265 10.69 10.49 -16.43
N SER A 266 10.21 9.67 -15.50
CA SER A 266 11.05 8.73 -14.77
C SER A 266 11.03 7.38 -15.51
N PRO A 267 12.19 6.78 -15.81
CA PRO A 267 12.26 5.50 -16.51
C PRO A 267 11.38 4.42 -15.85
N GLU A 268 11.43 4.31 -14.53
CA GLU A 268 10.70 3.30 -13.75
C GLU A 268 9.18 3.50 -13.73
N SER A 269 8.70 4.72 -13.99
CA SER A 269 7.27 5.04 -13.83
C SER A 269 6.45 4.78 -15.09
N GLY A 270 7.08 4.57 -16.26
CA GLY A 270 6.38 4.44 -17.54
C GLY A 270 5.80 5.76 -18.06
N SER A 271 5.04 5.69 -19.14
CA SER A 271 4.63 6.86 -19.92
C SER A 271 3.60 7.77 -19.23
N TRP A 272 2.65 7.19 -18.50
CA TRP A 272 1.61 7.88 -17.71
C TRP A 272 1.03 6.96 -16.65
N ALA A 273 0.39 7.52 -15.63
CA ALA A 273 -0.25 6.75 -14.57
C ALA A 273 -1.27 5.76 -15.12
N GLY A 274 -1.05 4.48 -14.92
CA GLY A 274 -1.90 3.43 -15.48
C GLY A 274 -1.58 3.07 -16.94
N SER A 275 -0.37 3.35 -17.43
CA SER A 275 0.05 2.95 -18.78
C SER A 275 0.18 1.44 -18.93
N GLU A 276 0.41 0.73 -17.85
CA GLU A 276 0.62 -0.71 -17.85
C GLU A 276 -0.69 -1.48 -17.66
N SER A 277 -0.77 -2.68 -18.24
CA SER A 277 -1.98 -3.53 -18.18
C SER A 277 -2.40 -3.84 -16.74
N GLU A 278 -1.42 -4.02 -15.85
CA GLU A 278 -1.55 -4.32 -14.44
C GLU A 278 -2.22 -3.17 -13.69
N SER A 279 -1.61 -1.99 -13.76
CA SER A 279 -2.09 -0.78 -13.08
C SER A 279 -3.40 -0.28 -13.68
N PHE A 280 -3.56 -0.34 -15.02
CA PHE A 280 -4.80 0.02 -15.70
C PHE A 280 -5.98 -0.84 -15.24
N ALA A 281 -5.78 -2.16 -15.18
CA ALA A 281 -6.81 -3.08 -14.74
C ALA A 281 -7.27 -2.79 -13.30
N LEU A 282 -6.34 -2.47 -12.40
CA LEU A 282 -6.66 -2.10 -11.02
C LEU A 282 -7.37 -0.74 -10.95
N LEU A 283 -6.90 0.27 -11.68
CA LEU A 283 -7.56 1.58 -11.76
C LEU A 283 -9.01 1.44 -12.29
N LYS A 284 -9.20 0.62 -13.33
CA LYS A 284 -10.53 0.29 -13.88
C LYS A 284 -11.38 -0.41 -12.82
N PHE A 285 -10.84 -1.44 -12.15
CA PHE A 285 -11.55 -2.17 -11.11
C PHE A 285 -12.00 -1.24 -9.97
N MET A 286 -11.11 -0.41 -9.43
CA MET A 286 -11.45 0.56 -8.38
C MET A 286 -12.49 1.59 -8.82
N ASN A 287 -12.55 1.93 -10.12
CA ASN A 287 -13.53 2.84 -10.67
C ASN A 287 -14.90 2.18 -10.92
N GLU A 288 -14.94 0.91 -11.22
CA GLU A 288 -16.18 0.14 -11.42
C GLU A 288 -16.82 -0.29 -10.09
N HIS A 289 -16.01 -0.61 -9.08
CA HIS A 289 -16.47 -1.09 -7.77
C HIS A 289 -16.62 0.04 -6.75
N LYS A 290 -17.75 0.80 -6.90
CA LYS A 290 -18.04 1.97 -6.05
C LYS A 290 -18.41 1.62 -4.60
N GLU A 291 -18.63 0.35 -4.29
CA GLU A 291 -18.89 -0.18 -2.95
C GLU A 291 -17.62 -0.32 -2.10
N ILE A 292 -16.42 -0.19 -2.68
CA ILE A 292 -15.17 -0.24 -1.94
C ILE A 292 -15.07 0.99 -1.03
N GLY A 293 -15.08 0.75 0.28
CA GLY A 293 -15.03 1.78 1.32
C GLY A 293 -13.77 1.78 2.17
N LEU A 294 -12.87 0.80 1.96
CA LEU A 294 -11.60 0.65 2.68
C LEU A 294 -10.60 -0.05 1.79
N THR A 295 -9.33 0.34 1.87
CA THR A 295 -8.23 -0.32 1.14
C THR A 295 -7.10 -0.72 2.07
N PHE A 296 -6.47 -1.86 1.73
CA PHE A 296 -5.20 -2.29 2.29
C PHE A 296 -4.19 -2.57 1.19
N VAL A 297 -2.93 -2.23 1.47
CA VAL A 297 -1.77 -2.65 0.68
C VAL A 297 -0.86 -3.48 1.58
N PHE A 298 -0.54 -4.70 1.16
CA PHE A 298 0.49 -5.52 1.79
C PHE A 298 1.77 -5.39 0.98
N GLY A 299 2.80 -4.80 1.56
CA GLY A 299 4.02 -4.43 0.85
C GLY A 299 5.13 -4.04 1.81
N SER A 300 5.95 -3.08 1.41
CA SER A 300 7.07 -2.57 2.19
C SER A 300 6.70 -1.42 3.13
N THR A 301 5.56 -0.75 2.89
CA THR A 301 5.07 0.37 3.71
C THR A 301 4.17 -0.11 4.86
N ASN A 302 4.02 0.69 5.92
CA ASN A 302 3.13 0.36 7.05
C ASN A 302 2.40 1.59 7.60
N PHE A 303 1.26 1.94 7.02
CA PHE A 303 0.41 3.04 7.51
C PHE A 303 -0.35 2.70 8.81
N CYS A 304 -0.27 1.46 9.25
CA CYS A 304 -0.74 1.09 10.59
C CYS A 304 0.27 1.45 11.68
N LEU A 305 1.57 1.57 11.38
CA LEU A 305 2.61 2.02 12.31
C LEU A 305 2.90 3.51 12.17
N VAL A 306 3.09 3.95 10.94
CA VAL A 306 3.46 5.32 10.59
C VAL A 306 2.39 5.86 9.66
N PRO A 307 1.57 6.83 10.11
CA PRO A 307 0.58 7.45 9.23
C PRO A 307 1.19 7.94 7.92
N PRO A 308 0.40 8.02 6.83
CA PRO A 308 0.90 8.54 5.56
C PRO A 308 1.67 9.83 5.78
N ARG A 309 2.89 9.89 5.26
CA ARG A 309 3.71 11.10 5.35
C ARG A 309 3.39 12.00 4.17
N GLY A 310 3.64 13.30 4.33
CA GLY A 310 3.64 14.20 3.21
C GLY A 310 4.76 13.84 2.26
N GLY A 311 4.40 13.46 1.06
CA GLY A 311 5.36 13.27 -0.02
C GLY A 311 5.88 14.60 -0.56
N ARG A 312 6.60 14.55 -1.67
CA ARG A 312 7.01 15.75 -2.38
C ARG A 312 5.79 16.54 -2.82
N ARG A 313 5.90 17.86 -2.84
CA ARG A 313 4.84 18.73 -3.31
C ARG A 313 4.65 18.56 -4.80
N GLY A 314 3.40 18.52 -5.23
CA GLY A 314 3.06 18.62 -6.64
C GLY A 314 3.58 19.93 -7.21
N GLU A 315 3.83 19.94 -8.51
CA GLU A 315 4.22 21.16 -9.24
C GLU A 315 3.08 22.17 -9.16
N ALA A 316 3.36 23.30 -8.50
CA ALA A 316 2.52 24.48 -8.58
C ALA A 316 3.05 25.38 -9.69
N ASP A 317 2.17 26.13 -10.34
CA ASP A 317 2.64 27.20 -11.24
C ASP A 317 3.29 28.30 -10.39
N LEU A 318 4.61 28.26 -10.32
CA LEU A 318 5.43 29.20 -9.54
C LEU A 318 5.41 30.63 -10.10
N ASN A 319 4.76 30.85 -11.26
CA ASN A 319 4.57 32.17 -11.86
C ASN A 319 3.18 32.74 -11.57
N GLN A 320 2.27 31.97 -10.99
CA GLN A 320 0.90 32.39 -10.69
C GLN A 320 0.46 31.97 -9.30
N ILE A 321 1.08 32.51 -8.27
CA ILE A 321 0.83 32.18 -6.89
C ILE A 321 -0.11 33.21 -6.25
N LYS A 322 -1.26 32.77 -5.73
CA LYS A 322 -2.07 33.56 -4.80
C LYS A 322 -1.66 33.28 -3.38
N VAL A 323 -1.29 34.31 -2.65
CA VAL A 323 -0.92 34.20 -1.26
C VAL A 323 -2.19 34.08 -0.41
N PRO A 324 -2.36 33.01 0.40
CA PRO A 324 -3.52 32.91 1.29
C PRO A 324 -3.63 34.10 2.24
N GLU A 325 -4.83 34.61 2.48
CA GLU A 325 -5.13 35.80 3.30
C GLU A 325 -4.45 35.71 4.68
N ARG A 326 -4.46 34.53 5.29
CA ARG A 326 -3.81 34.28 6.60
C ARG A 326 -2.29 34.49 6.58
N ILE A 327 -1.65 34.40 5.41
CA ILE A 327 -0.19 34.51 5.23
C ILE A 327 0.16 35.90 4.66
N ALA A 328 -0.73 36.47 3.86
CA ALA A 328 -0.53 37.74 3.20
C ALA A 328 -0.15 38.86 4.16
N GLY A 329 -0.84 38.96 5.30
CA GLY A 329 -0.50 39.91 6.35
C GLY A 329 0.87 39.71 7.00
N PHE A 330 1.40 38.46 6.94
CA PHE A 330 2.68 38.12 7.53
C PHE A 330 3.87 38.59 6.68
N ILE A 331 3.74 38.49 5.35
CA ILE A 331 4.80 38.85 4.38
C ILE A 331 4.50 40.17 3.67
N ASN A 332 3.55 40.96 4.16
CA ASN A 332 3.08 42.21 3.53
C ASN A 332 2.65 42.03 2.06
N ALA A 333 2.04 40.90 1.73
CA ALA A 333 1.48 40.63 0.41
C ALA A 333 0.00 41.06 0.34
N ASP A 334 -0.46 41.43 -0.85
CA ASP A 334 -1.87 41.67 -1.14
C ASP A 334 -2.53 40.32 -1.53
N PRO A 335 -3.51 39.81 -0.77
CA PRO A 335 -4.13 38.51 -1.06
C PRO A 335 -4.92 38.49 -2.39
N GLU A 336 -5.30 39.66 -2.93
CA GLU A 336 -6.00 39.75 -4.21
C GLU A 336 -5.04 39.71 -5.41
N LYS A 337 -3.75 39.96 -5.19
CA LYS A 337 -2.73 39.95 -6.24
C LYS A 337 -2.17 38.53 -6.48
N THR A 338 -1.82 38.26 -7.71
CA THR A 338 -1.04 37.07 -8.10
C THR A 338 0.44 37.43 -8.17
N TYR A 339 1.28 36.57 -7.61
CA TYR A 339 2.72 36.76 -7.48
C TYR A 339 3.47 35.65 -8.19
N THR A 340 4.69 35.95 -8.63
CA THR A 340 5.68 34.91 -8.95
C THR A 340 6.39 34.43 -7.68
N MET A 341 7.03 33.28 -7.74
CA MET A 341 7.84 32.75 -6.62
C MET A 341 8.95 33.74 -6.24
N ALA A 342 9.59 34.37 -7.22
CA ALA A 342 10.65 35.34 -6.98
C ALA A 342 10.13 36.57 -6.19
N GLU A 343 8.96 37.12 -6.55
CA GLU A 343 8.34 38.27 -5.84
C GLU A 343 8.01 37.87 -4.38
N ILE A 344 7.53 36.65 -4.15
CA ILE A 344 7.23 36.18 -2.78
C ILE A 344 8.52 35.97 -1.98
N MET A 345 9.57 35.44 -2.60
CA MET A 345 10.87 35.31 -1.96
C MET A 345 11.41 36.67 -1.51
N ASP A 346 11.31 37.70 -2.37
CA ASP A 346 11.72 39.06 -2.03
C ASP A 346 10.90 39.67 -0.88
N LEU A 347 9.59 39.42 -0.84
CA LEU A 347 8.72 39.82 0.26
C LEU A 347 9.04 39.09 1.58
N ALA A 348 9.40 37.83 1.51
CA ALA A 348 9.71 37.02 2.69
C ALA A 348 11.15 37.19 3.21
N LYS A 349 12.10 37.61 2.35
CA LYS A 349 13.51 37.76 2.67
C LYS A 349 13.82 38.64 3.88
N PRO A 350 13.13 39.79 4.10
CA PRO A 350 13.36 40.63 5.28
C PRO A 350 12.99 39.95 6.61
N MET A 351 12.21 38.87 6.57
CA MET A 351 11.74 38.15 7.74
C MET A 351 12.67 36.99 8.13
N MET A 352 13.66 36.70 7.31
CA MET A 352 14.59 35.60 7.56
C MET A 352 15.70 36.02 8.54
N PRO A 353 16.08 35.15 9.46
CA PRO A 353 17.24 35.34 10.30
C PRO A 353 18.51 35.62 9.47
N SER A 354 19.38 36.51 9.94
CA SER A 354 20.63 36.82 9.26
C SER A 354 21.46 35.55 9.03
N GLY A 355 21.77 35.26 7.77
CA GLY A 355 22.59 34.10 7.37
C GLY A 355 21.79 32.86 6.94
N MET A 356 20.46 32.90 6.93
CA MET A 356 19.64 31.83 6.37
C MET A 356 19.29 32.15 4.92
N GLU A 357 19.60 31.24 4.01
CA GLU A 357 19.24 31.34 2.61
C GLU A 357 17.79 30.85 2.42
N LEU A 358 16.92 31.72 1.92
CA LEU A 358 15.53 31.37 1.62
C LEU A 358 15.49 30.62 0.28
N THR A 359 15.01 29.37 0.31
CA THR A 359 14.86 28.57 -0.91
C THR A 359 13.41 28.59 -1.41
N GLU A 360 13.20 28.40 -2.71
CA GLU A 360 11.88 28.25 -3.32
C GLU A 360 11.05 27.13 -2.67
N SER A 361 11.71 26.04 -2.32
CA SER A 361 11.08 24.90 -1.62
C SER A 361 10.54 25.29 -0.24
N MET A 362 11.26 26.13 0.51
CA MET A 362 10.80 26.63 1.81
C MET A 362 9.57 27.53 1.66
N VAL A 363 9.58 28.42 0.67
CA VAL A 363 8.45 29.32 0.38
C VAL A 363 7.24 28.56 -0.11
N ALA A 364 7.42 27.66 -1.06
CA ALA A 364 6.36 26.78 -1.54
C ALA A 364 5.75 25.95 -0.40
N SER A 365 6.62 25.50 0.55
CA SER A 365 6.21 24.81 1.78
C SER A 365 5.32 25.65 2.66
N PHE A 366 5.76 26.84 2.93
CA PHE A 366 5.05 27.75 3.80
C PHE A 366 3.69 28.18 3.24
N LEU A 367 3.62 28.36 1.91
CA LEU A 367 2.39 28.75 1.21
C LEU A 367 1.42 27.60 0.97
N GLY A 368 1.86 26.34 1.16
CA GLY A 368 1.05 25.15 0.88
C GLY A 368 0.78 24.95 -0.62
N LEU A 369 1.73 25.34 -1.48
CA LEU A 369 1.63 25.21 -2.92
C LEU A 369 1.84 23.76 -3.35
N GLY A 370 1.05 23.31 -4.32
CA GLY A 370 1.16 21.99 -4.93
C GLY A 370 0.04 21.01 -4.56
N ALA A 371 0.23 19.73 -4.85
CA ALA A 371 -0.70 18.66 -4.51
C ALA A 371 -0.84 18.53 -2.99
N VAL A 372 -1.96 17.95 -2.53
CA VAL A 372 -2.11 17.61 -1.11
C VAL A 372 -1.25 16.40 -0.84
N VAL A 373 -0.18 16.62 -0.12
CA VAL A 373 0.82 15.59 0.19
C VAL A 373 0.77 15.15 1.66
N ASN A 374 0.10 15.91 2.52
CA ASN A 374 -0.10 15.54 3.94
C ASN A 374 -1.54 15.12 4.17
N PRO A 375 -1.79 14.10 5.00
CA PRO A 375 -3.14 13.78 5.45
C PRO A 375 -3.79 15.01 6.09
N LEU A 376 -5.09 15.17 5.87
CA LEU A 376 -5.81 16.27 6.51
C LEU A 376 -5.81 16.05 8.04
N PRO A 377 -5.76 17.13 8.83
CA PRO A 377 -5.67 17.03 10.30
C PRO A 377 -6.80 16.20 10.93
N GLU A 378 -8.00 16.24 10.34
CA GLU A 378 -9.15 15.47 10.80
C GLU A 378 -8.92 13.96 10.57
N ASP A 379 -8.34 13.58 9.44
CA ASP A 379 -8.06 12.18 9.12
C ASP A 379 -6.83 11.67 9.89
N LEU A 380 -5.83 12.54 10.10
CA LEU A 380 -4.62 12.19 10.85
C LEU A 380 -4.94 11.70 12.28
N LYS A 381 -6.06 12.15 12.87
CA LYS A 381 -6.49 11.68 14.19
C LYS A 381 -6.74 10.18 14.22
N PHE A 382 -7.53 9.66 13.28
CA PHE A 382 -7.81 8.22 13.29
C PHE A 382 -6.57 7.40 12.91
N TYR A 383 -5.69 7.89 12.03
CA TYR A 383 -4.43 7.19 11.74
C TYR A 383 -3.56 7.07 13.00
N LYS A 384 -3.38 8.15 13.76
CA LYS A 384 -2.59 8.15 15.01
C LYS A 384 -3.18 7.20 16.07
N GLU A 385 -4.50 7.29 16.32
CA GLU A 385 -5.16 6.42 17.30
C GLU A 385 -5.08 4.94 16.90
N LEU A 386 -5.24 4.62 15.61
CA LEU A 386 -5.12 3.25 15.11
C LEU A 386 -3.66 2.77 15.14
N SER A 387 -2.68 3.65 14.90
CA SER A 387 -1.26 3.33 15.06
C SER A 387 -0.92 2.95 16.50
N ASP A 388 -1.40 3.70 17.48
CA ASP A 388 -1.16 3.38 18.90
C ASP A 388 -1.82 2.05 19.28
N ARG A 389 -3.05 1.80 18.81
CA ARG A 389 -3.72 0.50 19.00
C ARG A 389 -2.98 -0.65 18.31
N PHE A 390 -2.38 -0.41 17.14
CA PHE A 390 -1.58 -1.43 16.46
C PHE A 390 -0.31 -1.77 17.21
N LYS A 391 0.37 -0.78 17.77
CA LYS A 391 1.54 -1.02 18.66
C LYS A 391 1.15 -1.87 19.87
N ASP A 392 0.00 -1.58 20.50
CA ASP A 392 -0.52 -2.38 21.61
C ASP A 392 -0.91 -3.79 21.16
N PHE A 393 -1.50 -3.93 19.97
CA PHE A 393 -1.82 -5.22 19.36
C PHE A 393 -0.55 -6.05 19.11
N LEU A 394 0.50 -5.47 18.54
CA LEU A 394 1.78 -6.14 18.33
C LEU A 394 2.39 -6.60 19.65
N LYS A 395 2.38 -5.73 20.67
CA LYS A 395 2.88 -6.06 22.00
C LYS A 395 2.10 -7.22 22.65
N THR A 396 0.78 -7.19 22.56
CA THR A 396 -0.09 -8.25 23.10
C THR A 396 0.19 -9.59 22.43
N ASN A 397 0.47 -9.59 21.13
CA ASN A 397 0.78 -10.78 20.35
C ASN A 397 2.27 -11.15 20.36
N LYS A 398 3.11 -10.45 21.12
CA LYS A 398 4.58 -10.65 21.20
C LYS A 398 5.26 -10.51 19.83
N LEU A 399 4.82 -9.56 19.04
CA LEU A 399 5.35 -9.19 17.72
C LEU A 399 5.99 -7.79 17.73
N ASP A 400 6.23 -7.25 18.92
CA ASP A 400 6.82 -5.93 19.16
C ASP A 400 8.35 -5.96 19.22
N GLU A 401 8.99 -7.00 18.67
CA GLU A 401 10.45 -7.03 18.52
C GLU A 401 10.91 -5.78 17.74
N LYS A 402 11.93 -5.10 18.27
CA LYS A 402 12.48 -3.93 17.61
C LYS A 402 13.06 -4.34 16.26
N ARG A 403 12.49 -3.82 15.19
CA ARG A 403 12.85 -4.11 13.81
C ARG A 403 13.16 -2.81 13.06
N LEU A 404 13.73 -2.92 11.88
CA LEU A 404 13.92 -1.78 10.99
C LEU A 404 12.58 -1.12 10.69
N GLU A 405 12.60 0.20 10.52
CA GLU A 405 11.40 0.93 10.12
C GLU A 405 10.91 0.45 8.75
N PRO A 406 9.59 0.48 8.53
CA PRO A 406 9.01 0.23 7.21
C PRO A 406 9.62 1.16 6.15
N ALA A 407 9.50 0.77 4.90
CA ALA A 407 9.86 1.66 3.81
C ALA A 407 8.99 2.93 3.83
N GLU A 408 9.55 4.04 3.34
CA GLU A 408 8.77 5.24 3.10
C GLU A 408 7.82 5.02 1.91
N ASP A 409 6.67 5.71 1.96
CA ASP A 409 5.72 5.72 0.86
C ASP A 409 6.33 6.35 -0.38
N LYS A 410 6.08 5.72 -1.53
CA LYS A 410 6.58 6.19 -2.83
C LYS A 410 5.51 7.03 -3.54
N ASP A 411 5.94 8.12 -4.18
CA ASP A 411 5.11 8.86 -5.13
C ASP A 411 4.60 7.92 -6.22
N GLY A 412 3.32 8.00 -6.55
CA GLY A 412 2.68 7.09 -7.51
C GLY A 412 2.24 5.75 -6.92
N SER A 413 2.32 5.52 -5.61
CA SER A 413 1.88 4.27 -4.98
C SER A 413 0.35 4.13 -4.90
N PHE A 414 -0.14 2.88 -4.83
CA PHE A 414 -1.56 2.59 -4.77
C PHE A 414 -2.20 3.09 -3.46
N GLU A 415 -1.54 2.95 -2.33
CA GLU A 415 -2.06 3.38 -1.03
C GLU A 415 -2.23 4.90 -0.96
N LEU A 416 -1.33 5.67 -1.58
CA LEU A 416 -1.46 7.12 -1.69
C LEU A 416 -2.61 7.48 -2.67
N TYR A 417 -2.71 6.81 -3.80
CA TYR A 417 -3.84 6.98 -4.73
C TYR A 417 -5.18 6.74 -4.05
N ALA A 418 -5.30 5.66 -3.28
CA ALA A 418 -6.54 5.31 -2.60
C ALA A 418 -6.97 6.37 -1.58
N TYR A 419 -6.03 6.91 -0.81
CA TYR A 419 -6.32 7.97 0.16
C TYR A 419 -6.53 9.33 -0.53
N TYR A 420 -5.54 9.80 -1.30
CA TYR A 420 -5.55 11.17 -1.80
C TYR A 420 -6.49 11.40 -2.99
N GLN A 421 -6.66 10.41 -3.88
CA GLN A 421 -7.51 10.56 -5.07
C GLN A 421 -8.91 9.97 -4.86
N LEU A 422 -8.99 8.76 -4.27
CA LEU A 422 -10.27 8.13 -4.01
C LEU A 422 -10.92 8.63 -2.71
N GLY A 423 -10.16 9.23 -1.80
CA GLY A 423 -10.66 9.70 -0.51
C GLY A 423 -11.13 8.58 0.40
N LEU A 424 -10.55 7.39 0.27
CA LEU A 424 -10.87 6.23 1.09
C LEU A 424 -9.91 6.14 2.27
N PRO A 425 -10.32 5.59 3.43
CA PRO A 425 -9.37 5.11 4.40
C PRO A 425 -8.45 4.09 3.73
N SER A 426 -7.16 4.32 3.74
CA SER A 426 -6.15 3.45 3.12
C SER A 426 -5.09 3.11 4.14
N PHE A 427 -4.82 1.83 4.32
CA PHE A 427 -3.82 1.30 5.24
C PHE A 427 -2.83 0.44 4.48
N SER A 428 -1.62 0.33 5.00
CA SER A 428 -0.64 -0.63 4.50
C SER A 428 -0.01 -1.41 5.66
N LEU A 429 0.51 -2.60 5.36
CA LEU A 429 1.18 -3.49 6.31
C LEU A 429 2.41 -4.11 5.66
N ASP A 430 3.55 -3.93 6.34
CA ASP A 430 4.76 -4.71 6.14
C ASP A 430 4.80 -5.83 7.19
N PHE A 431 4.67 -7.05 6.79
CA PHE A 431 4.60 -8.18 7.72
C PHE A 431 5.93 -8.49 8.41
N TRP A 432 7.04 -8.03 7.82
CA TRP A 432 8.36 -8.29 8.35
C TRP A 432 9.41 -7.33 7.78
N THR A 433 10.34 -6.95 8.64
CA THR A 433 11.64 -6.36 8.28
C THR A 433 12.72 -6.98 9.18
N PRO A 434 13.99 -6.94 8.80
CA PRO A 434 15.07 -7.39 9.66
C PRO A 434 15.04 -6.75 11.05
N PRO A 435 15.40 -7.47 12.13
CA PRO A 435 15.51 -6.89 13.45
C PRO A 435 16.49 -5.72 13.46
N ALA A 436 16.14 -4.63 14.12
CA ALA A 436 17.04 -3.50 14.31
C ALA A 436 18.18 -3.91 15.26
N LEU A 437 19.36 -3.38 15.02
CA LEU A 437 20.46 -3.54 15.95
C LEU A 437 20.07 -2.97 17.32
N LYS A 438 20.49 -3.63 18.38
CA LYS A 438 20.39 -3.03 19.73
C LYS A 438 21.39 -1.89 19.77
N ASP A 439 20.89 -0.65 19.76
CA ASP A 439 21.73 0.51 19.91
C ASP A 439 22.45 0.44 21.25
N GLU A 440 23.75 0.31 21.24
CA GLU A 440 24.59 0.54 22.41
C GLU A 440 24.67 2.03 22.78
N LYS A 441 24.35 2.94 21.84
CA LYS A 441 24.20 4.38 22.07
C LYS A 441 22.70 4.72 22.00
N LYS A 442 22.18 5.32 23.07
CA LYS A 442 20.84 5.93 23.08
C LYS A 442 20.74 6.90 21.90
N GLY A 443 19.82 6.67 21.00
CA GLY A 443 19.44 7.65 19.98
C GLY A 443 19.02 8.99 20.62
N PRO A 444 18.78 10.05 19.84
CA PRO A 444 18.42 11.34 20.38
C PRO A 444 17.24 11.19 21.35
N GLU A 445 17.39 11.73 22.54
CA GLU A 445 16.39 11.63 23.62
C GLU A 445 15.06 12.29 23.23
N ILE A 446 15.07 13.11 22.16
CA ILE A 446 13.96 13.85 21.59
C ILE A 446 13.79 13.44 20.13
N THR A 447 12.65 12.82 19.82
CA THR A 447 12.26 12.45 18.45
C THR A 447 11.15 13.38 17.93
N ALA A 448 10.89 13.37 16.64
CA ALA A 448 9.79 14.12 16.03
C ALA A 448 8.43 13.75 16.67
N GLU A 449 8.20 12.45 16.94
CA GLU A 449 6.99 11.95 17.58
C GLU A 449 6.85 12.49 19.02
N LYS A 450 7.97 12.55 19.74
CA LYS A 450 8.01 13.09 21.11
C LYS A 450 7.75 14.59 21.12
N LEU A 451 8.28 15.33 20.14
CA LEU A 451 8.00 16.76 19.97
C LEU A 451 6.54 17.04 19.63
N GLU A 452 5.86 16.19 18.87
CA GLU A 452 4.44 16.35 18.56
C GLU A 452 3.53 16.24 19.78
N THR A 453 3.91 15.39 20.72
CA THR A 453 3.13 15.15 21.95
C THR A 453 3.54 16.07 23.09
N MET A 454 4.75 16.65 23.03
CA MET A 454 5.31 17.54 24.05
C MET A 454 4.74 18.94 23.93
N THR A 455 4.38 19.53 25.03
CA THR A 455 4.02 20.97 25.11
C THR A 455 5.26 21.85 24.97
N ASN A 456 5.06 23.10 24.59
CA ASN A 456 6.14 24.10 24.55
C ASN A 456 6.87 24.23 25.89
N ASP A 457 6.11 24.22 26.99
CA ASP A 457 6.68 24.34 28.34
C ASP A 457 7.50 23.13 28.76
N GLU A 458 7.04 21.90 28.40
CA GLU A 458 7.82 20.69 28.65
C GLU A 458 9.12 20.68 27.83
N PHE A 459 9.10 21.16 26.60
CA PHE A 459 10.30 21.27 25.77
C PHE A 459 11.30 22.29 26.39
N ILE A 460 10.83 23.45 26.78
CA ILE A 460 11.66 24.46 27.43
C ILE A 460 12.25 23.94 28.78
N ALA A 461 11.48 23.15 29.52
CA ALA A 461 11.92 22.55 30.79
C ALA A 461 13.05 21.51 30.63
N LEU A 462 13.33 21.03 29.41
CA LEU A 462 14.48 20.14 29.13
C LEU A 462 15.83 20.84 29.39
N GLY A 463 15.87 22.16 29.26
CA GLY A 463 17.07 22.97 29.46
C GLY A 463 17.97 23.07 28.23
N GLU A 464 18.81 24.11 28.22
CA GLU A 464 19.66 24.45 27.07
C GLU A 464 20.58 23.31 26.64
N GLU A 465 21.17 22.57 27.58
CA GLU A 465 22.12 21.51 27.30
C GLU A 465 21.47 20.33 26.46
N LYS A 466 20.28 19.90 26.86
CA LYS A 466 19.55 18.86 26.17
C LYS A 466 19.00 19.33 24.82
N ILE A 467 18.57 20.58 24.74
CA ILE A 467 18.08 21.19 23.52
C ILE A 467 19.24 21.39 22.52
N ASP A 468 20.43 21.80 22.94
CA ASP A 468 21.61 21.90 22.08
C ASP A 468 22.06 20.52 21.60
N ALA A 469 22.04 19.51 22.47
CA ALA A 469 22.32 18.13 22.07
C ALA A 469 21.32 17.62 21.04
N PHE A 470 20.03 17.93 21.23
CA PHE A 470 18.98 17.61 20.28
C PHE A 470 19.17 18.32 18.93
N LEU A 471 19.42 19.63 18.90
CA LEU A 471 19.65 20.39 17.68
C LEU A 471 20.85 19.85 16.91
N LYS A 472 21.90 19.51 17.60
CA LYS A 472 23.10 18.90 17.00
C LYS A 472 22.83 17.52 16.40
N SER A 473 22.05 16.69 17.12
CA SER A 473 21.71 15.34 16.65
C SER A 473 20.65 15.34 15.52
N SER A 474 19.82 16.37 15.42
CA SER A 474 18.83 16.54 14.35
C SER A 474 19.38 17.15 13.05
N GLY A 475 20.69 17.47 13.01
CA GLY A 475 21.29 18.09 11.82
C GLY A 475 20.97 19.58 11.66
N ALA A 476 20.48 20.23 12.69
CA ALA A 476 20.23 21.67 12.65
C ALA A 476 21.54 22.43 12.39
N PRO A 477 21.54 23.50 11.56
CA PRO A 477 22.71 24.29 11.28
C PRO A 477 23.37 24.78 12.57
N ALA A 478 24.70 24.78 12.66
CA ALA A 478 25.48 25.07 13.87
C ALA A 478 25.21 26.46 14.51
N GLN A 479 24.62 27.35 13.75
CA GLN A 479 24.18 28.67 14.21
C GLN A 479 22.91 28.62 15.09
N PHE A 480 22.09 27.59 14.98
CA PHE A 480 20.92 27.42 15.83
C PHE A 480 21.35 26.94 17.21
N LYS A 481 21.16 27.82 18.22
CA LYS A 481 21.46 27.52 19.63
C LYS A 481 20.17 27.33 20.41
N ALA A 482 20.21 26.48 21.42
CA ALA A 482 19.08 26.20 22.30
C ALA A 482 18.42 27.49 22.82
N LYS A 483 19.21 28.49 23.19
CA LYS A 483 18.71 29.78 23.67
C LYS A 483 17.80 30.48 22.65
N GLN A 484 18.17 30.48 21.36
CA GLN A 484 17.38 31.10 20.29
C GLN A 484 16.07 30.36 20.07
N VAL A 485 16.12 29.02 20.12
CA VAL A 485 14.94 28.18 19.98
C VAL A 485 13.97 28.39 21.13
N ILE A 486 14.48 28.45 22.39
CA ILE A 486 13.68 28.73 23.57
C ILE A 486 13.04 30.14 23.50
N GLU A 487 13.79 31.16 23.07
CA GLU A 487 13.28 32.51 22.88
C GLU A 487 12.21 32.55 21.77
N GLY A 488 12.43 31.84 20.65
CA GLY A 488 11.46 31.72 19.55
C GLY A 488 10.15 31.04 19.98
N ILE A 489 10.24 30.01 20.81
CA ILE A 489 9.05 29.34 21.37
C ILE A 489 8.32 30.25 22.35
N LYS A 490 9.04 30.92 23.25
CA LYS A 490 8.45 31.89 24.21
C LYS A 490 7.82 33.11 23.51
N GLY A 491 8.40 33.54 22.40
CA GLY A 491 7.88 34.59 21.54
C GLY A 491 6.73 34.19 20.60
N GLY A 492 6.33 32.92 20.61
CA GLY A 492 5.26 32.42 19.75
C GLY A 492 5.63 32.28 18.26
N MET A 493 6.92 32.44 17.92
CA MET A 493 7.41 32.31 16.53
C MET A 493 7.48 30.88 16.07
N MET A 494 7.57 29.90 16.97
CA MET A 494 7.58 28.47 16.68
C MET A 494 6.99 27.68 17.85
N ASN A 495 6.61 26.45 17.61
CA ASN A 495 6.15 25.51 18.64
C ASN A 495 6.72 24.11 18.38
N THR A 496 6.57 23.22 19.37
CA THR A 496 7.10 21.85 19.31
C THR A 496 6.56 21.06 18.12
N LYS A 497 5.30 21.28 17.70
CA LYS A 497 4.70 20.62 16.55
C LYS A 497 5.33 21.08 15.23
N GLN A 498 5.57 22.38 15.09
CA GLN A 498 6.27 22.93 13.92
C GLN A 498 7.72 22.42 13.86
N MET A 499 8.38 22.28 15.00
CA MET A 499 9.73 21.70 15.08
C MET A 499 9.72 20.20 14.67
N ALA A 500 8.71 19.45 15.10
CA ALA A 500 8.55 18.07 14.68
C ALA A 500 8.37 17.96 13.16
N GLU A 501 7.59 18.84 12.58
CA GLU A 501 7.32 18.90 11.16
C GLU A 501 8.58 19.32 10.36
N MET A 502 9.32 20.31 10.84
CA MET A 502 10.62 20.67 10.29
C MET A 502 11.63 19.51 10.36
N MET A 503 11.69 18.81 11.48
CA MET A 503 12.57 17.64 11.63
C MET A 503 12.30 16.53 10.61
N ARG A 504 11.04 16.31 10.29
CA ARG A 504 10.65 15.32 9.28
C ARG A 504 11.02 15.74 7.85
N GLN A 505 11.08 17.05 7.62
CA GLN A 505 11.43 17.61 6.30
C GLN A 505 12.94 17.80 6.12
N MET A 506 13.73 17.77 7.20
CA MET A 506 15.18 17.84 7.09
C MET A 506 15.74 16.53 6.55
N PRO A 507 16.71 16.58 5.62
CA PRO A 507 17.50 15.39 5.29
C PRO A 507 18.06 14.83 6.60
N LYS A 508 17.89 13.52 6.82
CA LYS A 508 18.52 12.86 7.98
C LYS A 508 20.01 13.20 7.94
N PRO A 509 20.61 13.68 9.04
CA PRO A 509 22.04 13.97 9.05
C PRO A 509 22.78 12.70 8.60
N PRO A 510 23.85 12.82 7.80
CA PRO A 510 24.64 11.66 7.42
C PRO A 510 25.05 10.96 8.71
N THR A 511 24.73 9.67 8.79
CA THR A 511 25.03 8.85 9.96
C THR A 511 26.53 8.93 10.24
N GLU A 512 26.86 9.36 11.45
CA GLU A 512 28.27 9.44 11.88
C GLU A 512 28.93 8.08 11.67
N GLU A 513 30.05 8.07 10.92
CA GLU A 513 31.00 6.97 10.78
C GLU A 513 30.45 5.56 10.56
N GLY A 514 29.99 5.25 9.34
CA GLY A 514 29.71 3.85 9.01
C GLY A 514 28.77 3.65 7.83
N ALA A 515 28.53 2.38 7.50
CA ALA A 515 27.54 1.95 6.52
C ALA A 515 26.12 2.33 6.96
N ASP A 516 25.18 2.27 6.00
CA ASP A 516 23.75 2.43 6.26
C ASP A 516 23.35 1.54 7.46
N PRO A 517 22.66 2.09 8.48
CA PRO A 517 22.15 1.32 9.60
C PRO A 517 21.27 0.13 9.18
N LYS A 518 20.58 0.24 8.05
CA LYS A 518 19.78 -0.84 7.48
C LYS A 518 20.67 -1.97 6.99
N GLU A 519 21.73 -1.68 6.25
CA GLU A 519 22.70 -2.69 5.78
C GLU A 519 23.41 -3.37 6.96
N LYS A 520 23.82 -2.61 7.98
CA LYS A 520 24.41 -3.17 9.20
C LYS A 520 23.45 -4.13 9.91
N ALA A 521 22.18 -3.76 10.05
CA ALA A 521 21.17 -4.60 10.68
C ALA A 521 20.90 -5.86 9.84
N LEU A 522 20.83 -5.71 8.53
CA LEU A 522 20.64 -6.81 7.59
C LEU A 522 21.80 -7.81 7.67
N LEU A 523 23.04 -7.32 7.68
CA LEU A 523 24.23 -8.14 7.81
C LEU A 523 24.25 -8.90 9.15
N ALA A 524 24.03 -8.21 10.26
CA ALA A 524 24.00 -8.82 11.59
C ALA A 524 22.89 -9.88 11.72
N TRP A 525 21.72 -9.61 11.14
CA TRP A 525 20.63 -10.58 11.07
C TRP A 525 21.00 -11.78 10.20
N SER A 526 21.60 -11.54 9.03
CA SER A 526 22.09 -12.59 8.14
C SER A 526 23.09 -13.51 8.85
N ASP A 527 24.08 -12.94 9.53
CA ASP A 527 25.09 -13.72 10.26
C ASP A 527 24.45 -14.57 11.36
N LYS A 528 23.50 -14.02 12.10
CA LYS A 528 22.84 -14.69 13.23
C LYS A 528 21.84 -15.76 12.82
N GLU A 529 20.96 -15.44 11.87
CA GLU A 529 19.77 -16.26 11.56
C GLU A 529 19.93 -17.06 10.25
N LEU A 530 20.75 -16.59 9.31
CA LEU A 530 20.98 -17.25 8.02
C LEU A 530 22.36 -17.89 7.91
N GLY A 531 23.19 -17.83 8.97
CA GLY A 531 24.57 -18.33 8.94
C GLY A 531 25.44 -17.62 7.90
N GLY A 532 25.22 -16.31 7.72
CA GLY A 532 25.96 -15.46 6.80
C GLY A 532 25.48 -15.49 5.34
N LYS A 533 24.48 -16.29 4.99
CA LYS A 533 24.04 -16.51 3.59
C LYS A 533 23.32 -15.32 2.97
N GLY A 534 23.00 -14.27 3.71
CA GLY A 534 22.41 -13.04 3.19
C GLY A 534 23.43 -12.05 2.60
N PHE A 535 24.72 -12.38 2.65
CA PHE A 535 25.80 -11.60 2.05
C PHE A 535 26.83 -12.52 1.39
N VAL A 536 27.28 -12.14 0.20
CA VAL A 536 28.43 -12.75 -0.48
C VAL A 536 29.67 -11.91 -0.10
N SER A 537 30.71 -12.57 0.38
CA SER A 537 31.99 -11.89 0.66
C SER A 537 32.64 -11.44 -0.64
N TRP A 538 33.27 -10.26 -0.64
CA TRP A 538 33.99 -9.73 -1.79
C TRP A 538 35.10 -10.67 -2.22
N THR A 539 34.97 -11.25 -3.41
CA THR A 539 35.90 -12.26 -3.97
C THR A 539 36.52 -11.70 -5.24
N PRO A 540 37.88 -11.80 -5.37
CA PRO A 540 38.54 -11.35 -6.59
C PRO A 540 38.04 -12.06 -7.83
N PHE A 541 37.78 -11.30 -8.88
CA PHE A 541 37.35 -11.76 -10.18
C PHE A 541 38.07 -11.00 -11.29
N LYS A 542 38.30 -11.64 -12.43
CA LYS A 542 38.94 -11.00 -13.57
C LYS A 542 37.91 -10.67 -14.64
N HIS A 543 37.42 -9.45 -14.59
CA HIS A 543 36.45 -8.95 -15.54
C HIS A 543 37.07 -8.65 -16.91
N PRO A 544 36.40 -9.00 -18.03
CA PRO A 544 36.99 -8.85 -19.38
C PRO A 544 37.32 -7.39 -19.73
N ALA A 545 36.50 -6.43 -19.35
CA ALA A 545 36.67 -5.00 -19.64
C ALA A 545 37.34 -4.23 -18.47
N LEU A 546 36.93 -4.47 -17.22
CA LEU A 546 37.38 -3.73 -16.03
C LEU A 546 38.65 -4.26 -15.40
N GLY A 547 39.16 -5.44 -15.85
CA GLY A 547 40.35 -6.05 -15.28
C GLY A 547 40.12 -6.70 -13.91
N ASP A 548 40.94 -6.39 -12.92
CA ASP A 548 40.82 -6.97 -11.58
C ASP A 548 39.78 -6.25 -10.75
N ILE A 549 38.68 -6.93 -10.46
CA ILE A 549 37.56 -6.48 -9.65
C ILE A 549 37.29 -7.40 -8.48
N GLU A 550 36.29 -7.09 -7.66
CA GLU A 550 35.77 -8.03 -6.65
C GLU A 550 34.27 -8.08 -6.75
N ILE A 551 33.65 -9.29 -6.70
CA ILE A 551 32.22 -9.55 -6.70
C ILE A 551 31.79 -9.90 -5.29
N GLY A 552 30.61 -9.35 -4.84
CA GLY A 552 30.06 -9.59 -3.51
C GLY A 552 28.97 -8.60 -3.14
N GLY A 553 28.57 -8.59 -1.87
CA GLY A 553 27.54 -7.70 -1.37
C GLY A 553 26.30 -8.42 -0.87
N ALA A 554 25.19 -7.69 -0.70
CA ALA A 554 23.95 -8.24 -0.21
C ALA A 554 23.30 -9.20 -1.23
N VAL A 555 22.75 -10.30 -0.72
CA VAL A 555 21.96 -11.22 -1.54
C VAL A 555 20.58 -10.62 -1.78
N PRO A 556 20.07 -10.59 -3.03
CA PRO A 556 18.73 -10.10 -3.35
C PRO A 556 17.64 -10.70 -2.46
N PHE A 557 16.58 -9.95 -2.18
CA PHE A 557 15.43 -10.32 -1.34
C PHE A 557 15.73 -10.61 0.14
N THR A 558 16.97 -10.61 0.60
CA THR A 558 17.32 -10.91 2.01
C THR A 558 16.61 -9.96 2.98
N GLY A 559 16.39 -8.71 2.59
CA GLY A 559 15.75 -7.69 3.41
C GLY A 559 14.22 -7.81 3.50
N THR A 560 13.58 -8.56 2.61
CA THR A 560 12.12 -8.63 2.45
C THR A 560 11.53 -10.03 2.64
N THR A 561 12.38 -11.06 2.76
CA THR A 561 11.97 -12.46 2.86
C THR A 561 12.44 -13.11 4.16
N PRO A 562 11.59 -13.16 5.20
CA PRO A 562 11.89 -13.96 6.38
C PRO A 562 12.02 -15.45 6.03
N PRO A 563 12.81 -16.23 6.81
CA PRO A 563 12.89 -17.69 6.64
C PRO A 563 11.51 -18.35 6.63
N ALA A 564 11.34 -19.39 5.84
CA ALA A 564 10.08 -20.09 5.64
C ALA A 564 9.37 -20.47 6.97
N ALA A 565 10.13 -20.90 7.97
CA ALA A 565 9.60 -21.23 9.30
C ALA A 565 8.94 -20.05 10.05
N LYS A 566 9.24 -18.81 9.64
CA LYS A 566 8.65 -17.59 10.24
C LYS A 566 7.40 -17.12 9.51
N ILE A 567 7.09 -17.59 8.29
CA ILE A 567 5.97 -17.12 7.48
C ILE A 567 4.66 -17.27 8.25
N GLU A 568 4.24 -18.51 8.54
CA GLU A 568 2.96 -18.77 9.17
C GLU A 568 2.78 -18.08 10.54
N PRO A 569 3.77 -18.08 11.45
CA PRO A 569 3.69 -17.34 12.71
C PRO A 569 3.46 -15.83 12.53
N LEU A 570 4.15 -15.20 11.57
CA LEU A 570 3.98 -13.78 11.26
C LEU A 570 2.56 -13.49 10.74
N LEU A 571 2.05 -14.33 9.82
CA LEU A 571 0.72 -14.17 9.24
C LEU A 571 -0.38 -14.40 10.29
N LYS A 572 -0.27 -15.45 11.10
CA LYS A 572 -1.19 -15.71 12.22
C LYS A 572 -1.25 -14.56 13.21
N GLY A 573 -0.12 -13.92 13.45
CA GLY A 573 -0.01 -12.83 14.41
C GLY A 573 -0.53 -11.51 13.89
N GLN A 574 -0.39 -11.19 12.60
CA GLN A 574 -0.66 -9.85 12.08
C GLN A 574 -1.92 -9.74 11.22
N VAL A 575 -2.30 -10.76 10.43
CA VAL A 575 -3.52 -10.73 9.60
C VAL A 575 -4.79 -10.46 10.42
N PRO A 576 -4.95 -10.89 11.69
CA PRO A 576 -6.11 -10.51 12.51
C PRO A 576 -6.32 -9.01 12.64
N TRP A 577 -5.27 -8.19 12.57
CA TRP A 577 -5.37 -6.73 12.59
C TRP A 577 -6.18 -6.17 11.41
N VAL A 578 -6.11 -6.82 10.25
CA VAL A 578 -6.89 -6.43 9.06
C VAL A 578 -8.39 -6.50 9.35
N PHE A 579 -8.83 -7.54 10.06
CA PHE A 579 -10.23 -7.66 10.50
C PHE A 579 -10.61 -6.62 11.56
N GLU A 580 -9.69 -6.27 12.45
CA GLU A 580 -9.89 -5.21 13.45
C GLU A 580 -10.13 -3.85 12.78
N ILE A 581 -9.36 -3.51 11.76
CA ILE A 581 -9.56 -2.27 10.98
C ILE A 581 -10.85 -2.34 10.16
N ALA A 582 -11.14 -3.46 9.49
CA ALA A 582 -12.39 -3.61 8.73
C ALA A 582 -13.62 -3.46 9.62
N ALA A 583 -13.57 -3.93 10.87
CA ALA A 583 -14.64 -3.74 11.84
C ALA A 583 -14.82 -2.26 12.28
N LYS A 584 -13.85 -1.39 12.00
CA LYS A 584 -13.92 0.06 12.27
C LYS A 584 -14.52 0.87 11.12
N MET A 585 -14.80 0.26 9.97
CA MET A 585 -15.43 0.96 8.83
C MET A 585 -16.67 1.73 9.26
N ALA A 586 -16.91 2.85 8.60
CA ALA A 586 -18.14 3.62 8.80
C ALA A 586 -19.38 2.74 8.59
N ARG A 587 -20.30 2.74 9.54
CA ARG A 587 -21.56 1.96 9.50
C ARG A 587 -22.73 2.89 9.71
N ILE A 588 -23.38 3.27 8.62
CA ILE A 588 -24.53 4.17 8.64
C ILE A 588 -25.78 3.42 9.07
N ARG A 589 -26.52 4.02 10.01
CA ARG A 589 -27.81 3.52 10.47
C ARG A 589 -28.74 4.67 10.83
N ILE A 590 -30.05 4.37 10.98
CA ILE A 590 -31.02 5.28 11.54
C ILE A 590 -31.10 4.99 13.03
N GLY A 591 -30.53 5.86 13.84
CA GLY A 591 -30.50 5.72 15.28
C GLY A 591 -31.79 6.16 15.95
N LYS A 592 -31.72 7.19 16.79
CA LYS A 592 -32.89 7.77 17.45
C LYS A 592 -33.88 8.32 16.42
N THR A 593 -35.17 8.13 16.68
CA THR A 593 -36.28 8.75 15.91
C THR A 593 -37.32 9.29 16.87
N GLU A 594 -37.83 10.47 16.58
CA GLU A 594 -38.93 11.10 17.34
C GLU A 594 -40.08 11.47 16.41
N VAL A 595 -41.28 11.20 16.86
CA VAL A 595 -42.52 11.60 16.17
C VAL A 595 -43.37 12.38 17.17
N LYS A 596 -43.60 13.66 16.89
CA LYS A 596 -44.41 14.54 17.74
C LYS A 596 -45.63 14.99 16.98
N PRO A 597 -46.87 14.62 17.44
CA PRO A 597 -48.11 15.14 16.86
C PRO A 597 -48.24 16.63 17.21
N LEU A 598 -48.61 17.46 16.21
CA LEU A 598 -48.82 18.90 16.35
C LEU A 598 -50.27 19.31 16.24
N GLY A 599 -51.20 18.34 16.05
CA GLY A 599 -52.62 18.55 15.80
C GLY A 599 -52.96 18.66 14.31
N GLY A 600 -54.25 18.52 13.96
CA GLY A 600 -54.72 18.61 12.58
C GLY A 600 -54.10 17.60 11.61
N GLY A 601 -53.69 16.44 12.11
CA GLY A 601 -53.03 15.41 11.30
C GLY A 601 -51.56 15.73 10.94
N VAL A 602 -50.97 16.77 11.53
CA VAL A 602 -49.58 17.15 11.30
C VAL A 602 -48.67 16.53 12.34
N PHE A 603 -47.52 15.99 11.88
CA PHE A 603 -46.51 15.34 12.69
C PHE A 603 -45.12 15.94 12.40
N ALA A 604 -44.42 16.34 13.44
CA ALA A 604 -43.01 16.63 13.34
C ALA A 604 -42.21 15.33 13.53
N ILE A 605 -41.34 15.03 12.57
CA ILE A 605 -40.53 13.83 12.54
C ILE A 605 -39.06 14.25 12.58
N GLU A 606 -38.32 13.71 13.49
CA GLU A 606 -36.88 13.85 13.55
C GLU A 606 -36.22 12.47 13.57
N ALA A 607 -35.21 12.27 12.72
CA ALA A 607 -34.43 11.05 12.68
C ALA A 607 -32.91 11.39 12.66
N TRP A 608 -32.15 10.66 13.41
CA TRP A 608 -30.69 10.81 13.44
C TRP A 608 -30.03 9.75 12.56
N VAL A 609 -29.28 10.22 11.56
CA VAL A 609 -28.38 9.40 10.77
C VAL A 609 -27.10 9.23 11.59
N GLU A 610 -26.87 8.05 12.10
CA GLU A 610 -25.72 7.71 12.95
C GLU A 610 -24.67 6.95 12.15
N ASN A 611 -23.41 7.22 12.44
CA ASN A 611 -22.30 6.37 12.06
C ASN A 611 -21.85 5.55 13.28
N ALA A 612 -22.25 4.28 13.31
CA ALA A 612 -21.87 3.36 14.40
C ALA A 612 -20.44 2.81 14.25
N GLY A 613 -19.74 3.12 13.14
CA GLY A 613 -18.34 2.80 12.92
C GLY A 613 -17.42 3.85 13.50
N TYR A 614 -16.14 3.48 13.68
CA TYR A 614 -15.13 4.39 14.19
C TYR A 614 -14.59 5.34 13.10
N LEU A 615 -14.40 4.84 11.87
CA LEU A 615 -13.92 5.67 10.76
C LEU A 615 -15.02 6.65 10.31
N PRO A 616 -14.66 7.89 9.91
CA PRO A 616 -15.64 8.87 9.45
C PRO A 616 -16.27 8.49 8.09
N TYR A 617 -17.44 9.03 7.80
CA TYR A 617 -18.07 8.93 6.50
C TYR A 617 -18.37 10.33 5.94
N PRO A 618 -17.76 10.68 4.80
CA PRO A 618 -16.52 10.15 4.26
C PRO A 618 -15.31 10.64 5.07
N THR A 619 -14.10 10.26 4.70
CA THR A 619 -12.87 10.89 5.23
C THR A 619 -12.87 12.39 4.90
N ALA A 620 -12.07 13.19 5.59
CA ALA A 620 -11.91 14.61 5.26
C ALA A 620 -11.36 14.78 3.82
N MET A 621 -10.45 13.89 3.39
CA MET A 621 -9.95 13.86 2.01
C MET A 621 -11.07 13.53 1.01
N GLY A 622 -11.93 12.56 1.33
CA GLY A 622 -13.10 12.22 0.50
C GLY A 622 -14.08 13.38 0.34
N ARG A 623 -14.30 14.16 1.41
CA ARG A 623 -15.11 15.40 1.35
C ARG A 623 -14.47 16.44 0.43
N ARG A 624 -13.17 16.68 0.59
CA ARG A 624 -12.41 17.62 -0.23
C ARG A 624 -12.49 17.28 -1.71
N ASN A 625 -12.36 16.01 -2.07
CA ASN A 625 -12.38 15.54 -3.44
C ASN A 625 -13.77 15.50 -4.06
N ASN A 626 -14.86 15.68 -3.29
CA ASN A 626 -16.24 15.51 -3.72
C ASN A 626 -16.52 14.15 -4.39
N ARG A 627 -15.73 13.13 -4.10
CA ARG A 627 -15.82 11.82 -4.76
C ARG A 627 -16.86 10.93 -4.11
N ASN A 628 -16.99 10.99 -2.80
CA ASN A 628 -17.95 10.18 -2.06
C ASN A 628 -19.32 10.83 -2.06
N LEU A 629 -20.32 10.06 -2.43
CA LEU A 629 -21.71 10.51 -2.39
C LEU A 629 -22.16 10.74 -0.93
N PRO A 630 -22.95 11.77 -0.64
CA PRO A 630 -23.54 11.95 0.67
C PRO A 630 -24.45 10.78 1.03
N VAL A 631 -24.71 10.58 2.32
CA VAL A 631 -25.78 9.66 2.76
C VAL A 631 -27.10 10.20 2.24
N ILE A 632 -27.81 9.39 1.48
CA ILE A 632 -29.12 9.72 0.93
C ILE A 632 -30.17 9.25 1.92
N VAL A 633 -30.91 10.20 2.49
CA VAL A 633 -32.04 9.90 3.42
C VAL A 633 -33.34 10.14 2.70
N THR A 634 -34.14 9.09 2.56
CA THR A 634 -35.49 9.19 1.95
C THR A 634 -36.57 8.97 2.99
N LEU A 635 -37.65 9.71 2.85
CA LEU A 635 -38.88 9.50 3.58
C LEU A 635 -39.97 9.04 2.61
N GLU A 636 -40.55 7.88 2.85
CA GLU A 636 -41.60 7.30 2.03
C GLU A 636 -42.83 6.90 2.88
N GLY A 637 -44.01 7.07 2.32
CA GLY A 637 -45.28 6.68 2.93
C GLY A 637 -46.42 6.87 1.94
N LYS A 638 -47.45 6.02 2.06
CA LYS A 638 -48.69 6.21 1.32
C LYS A 638 -49.57 7.19 2.08
N ASP A 639 -50.31 8.04 1.35
CA ASP A 639 -51.27 8.98 1.92
C ASP A 639 -50.68 10.01 2.91
N ILE A 640 -49.44 10.44 2.64
CA ILE A 640 -48.78 11.53 3.37
C ILE A 640 -48.46 12.70 2.46
N THR A 641 -48.51 13.91 3.05
CA THR A 641 -48.00 15.13 2.41
C THR A 641 -46.86 15.67 3.24
N ILE A 642 -45.66 15.84 2.62
CA ILE A 642 -44.54 16.50 3.26
C ILE A 642 -44.79 18.00 3.20
N VAL A 643 -45.04 18.63 4.35
CA VAL A 643 -45.31 20.05 4.50
C VAL A 643 -44.00 20.84 4.54
N GLU A 644 -43.01 20.31 5.26
CA GLU A 644 -41.68 20.87 5.36
C GLU A 644 -40.66 19.76 5.33
N GLY A 645 -39.45 20.04 4.81
CA GLY A 645 -38.41 19.04 4.56
C GLY A 645 -38.47 18.53 3.11
N LYS A 646 -37.57 17.63 2.78
CA LYS A 646 -37.46 17.05 1.43
C LYS A 646 -37.71 15.55 1.50
N LYS A 647 -38.43 15.00 0.51
CA LYS A 647 -38.58 13.55 0.36
C LYS A 647 -37.21 12.84 0.31
N ARG A 648 -36.21 13.50 -0.29
CA ARG A 648 -34.84 13.05 -0.36
C ARG A 648 -33.93 14.13 0.20
N SER A 649 -33.33 13.86 1.35
CA SER A 649 -32.33 14.70 2.03
C SER A 649 -30.94 14.13 1.85
N LEU A 650 -29.94 15.01 1.84
CA LEU A 650 -28.55 14.62 1.71
C LEU A 650 -27.81 14.97 3.01
N VAL A 651 -27.15 14.01 3.61
CA VAL A 651 -26.26 14.20 4.75
C VAL A 651 -24.82 14.08 4.24
N PRO A 652 -24.08 15.19 4.13
CA PRO A 652 -22.78 15.21 3.45
C PRO A 652 -21.69 14.46 4.21
N ALA A 653 -21.77 14.42 5.53
CA ALA A 653 -20.79 13.73 6.36
C ALA A 653 -21.39 13.31 7.71
N VAL A 654 -20.89 12.20 8.27
CA VAL A 654 -21.17 11.75 9.63
C VAL A 654 -19.86 11.24 10.22
N ASP A 655 -19.36 11.93 11.26
CA ASP A 655 -18.11 11.55 11.93
C ASP A 655 -18.24 10.17 12.57
N GLY A 656 -17.10 9.53 12.84
CA GLY A 656 -17.09 8.25 13.54
C GLY A 656 -17.75 8.35 14.90
N ASN A 657 -18.66 7.41 15.21
CA ASN A 657 -19.52 7.43 16.41
C ASN A 657 -20.38 8.71 16.53
N GLY A 658 -20.55 9.45 15.45
CA GLY A 658 -21.35 10.69 15.38
C GLY A 658 -22.74 10.48 14.83
N ALA A 659 -23.57 11.55 14.86
CA ALA A 659 -24.91 11.56 14.33
C ALA A 659 -25.30 12.92 13.74
N GLN A 660 -26.14 12.90 12.70
CA GLN A 660 -26.67 14.09 12.05
C GLN A 660 -28.21 14.01 12.01
N PRO A 661 -28.94 15.04 12.47
CA PRO A 661 -30.42 15.04 12.46
C PRO A 661 -30.96 15.38 11.07
N VAL A 662 -32.05 14.74 10.70
CA VAL A 662 -32.89 15.08 9.54
C VAL A 662 -34.32 15.25 10.03
N ARG A 663 -35.00 16.32 9.55
CA ARG A 663 -36.32 16.73 10.05
C ARG A 663 -37.32 16.87 8.94
N TRP A 664 -38.61 16.55 9.27
CA TRP A 664 -39.72 16.71 8.39
C TRP A 664 -40.98 17.16 9.18
N LEU A 665 -41.86 17.95 8.53
CA LEU A 665 -43.23 18.07 8.92
C LEU A 665 -44.09 17.31 7.89
N VAL A 666 -44.88 16.37 8.38
CA VAL A 666 -45.69 15.49 7.54
C VAL A 666 -47.14 15.58 7.98
N ARG A 667 -48.07 15.72 7.02
CA ARG A 667 -49.50 15.66 7.26
C ARG A 667 -50.05 14.31 6.79
N SER A 668 -50.84 13.68 7.64
CA SER A 668 -51.64 12.50 7.31
C SER A 668 -52.96 12.57 8.04
N GLU A 669 -54.04 12.32 7.29
CA GLU A 669 -55.41 12.34 7.83
C GLU A 669 -55.81 10.99 8.47
N LYS A 670 -55.07 9.93 8.12
CA LYS A 670 -55.30 8.57 8.59
C LYS A 670 -54.02 8.01 9.26
N PRO A 671 -54.15 7.01 10.14
CA PRO A 671 -53.00 6.27 10.63
C PRO A 671 -52.22 5.68 9.43
N VAL A 672 -50.95 5.92 9.37
CA VAL A 672 -50.07 5.50 8.25
C VAL A 672 -48.68 5.07 8.76
N LYS A 673 -48.12 4.07 8.09
CA LYS A 673 -46.72 3.71 8.25
C LYS A 673 -45.87 4.48 7.26
N ILE A 674 -44.82 5.07 7.75
CA ILE A 674 -43.80 5.71 6.95
C ILE A 674 -42.47 4.94 7.07
N GLU A 675 -41.67 5.02 6.04
CA GLU A 675 -40.35 4.41 6.01
C GLU A 675 -39.32 5.50 5.82
N ILE A 676 -38.33 5.51 6.70
CA ILE A 676 -37.11 6.32 6.58
C ILE A 676 -35.97 5.39 6.19
N LYS A 677 -35.29 5.70 5.10
CA LYS A 677 -34.16 4.93 4.61
C LYS A 677 -32.93 5.82 4.51
N ALA A 678 -31.84 5.40 5.14
CA ALA A 678 -30.51 5.99 4.96
C ALA A 678 -29.67 5.06 4.08
N SER A 679 -29.20 5.54 2.93
CA SER A 679 -28.49 4.72 1.96
C SER A 679 -27.15 5.33 1.56
N THR A 680 -26.16 4.45 1.46
CA THR A 680 -24.80 4.73 1.01
C THR A 680 -24.26 3.51 0.28
N ARG A 681 -23.17 3.66 -0.49
CA ARG A 681 -22.53 2.54 -1.19
C ARG A 681 -21.36 1.96 -0.41
N ILE A 682 -20.58 2.80 0.29
CA ILE A 682 -19.32 2.41 0.94
C ILE A 682 -19.45 2.20 2.47
N ALA A 683 -20.65 2.38 3.00
CA ALA A 683 -20.94 2.17 4.42
C ALA A 683 -22.41 1.76 4.54
N TRP A 684 -22.71 0.62 5.00
CA TRP A 684 -24.06 -0.01 5.04
C TRP A 684 -25.27 0.95 4.90
N SER A 685 -26.40 0.42 4.49
CA SER A 685 -27.69 1.13 4.43
C SER A 685 -28.62 0.61 5.50
N ASP A 686 -29.52 1.46 5.99
CA ASP A 686 -30.50 1.08 7.01
C ASP A 686 -31.88 1.65 6.70
N THR A 687 -32.92 0.97 7.18
CA THR A 687 -34.32 1.34 6.99
C THR A 687 -35.10 1.21 8.30
N LYS A 688 -35.88 2.23 8.65
CA LYS A 688 -36.69 2.24 9.85
C LYS A 688 -38.15 2.63 9.54
N THR A 689 -39.07 1.81 9.99
CA THR A 689 -40.49 2.07 9.84
C THR A 689 -41.04 2.78 11.10
N LEU A 690 -41.84 3.82 10.93
CA LEU A 690 -42.51 4.55 12.00
C LEU A 690 -44.03 4.57 11.76
N ASP A 691 -44.80 4.49 12.85
CA ASP A 691 -46.23 4.61 12.80
C ASP A 691 -46.66 6.06 13.11
N LEU A 692 -47.35 6.69 12.19
CA LEU A 692 -48.03 7.96 12.44
C LEU A 692 -49.46 7.66 12.82
N GLY A 693 -49.90 8.07 14.04
CA GLY A 693 -51.30 8.04 14.43
C GLY A 693 -52.13 8.92 13.52
N GLY A 694 -53.39 8.58 13.28
CA GLY A 694 -54.29 9.47 12.53
C GLY A 694 -54.58 10.76 13.27
N ALA A 695 -55.19 11.72 12.58
CA ALA A 695 -55.71 12.94 13.18
C ALA A 695 -56.66 12.59 14.36
N LYS A 696 -56.30 13.00 15.58
CA LYS A 696 -57.22 13.07 16.70
C LYS A 696 -57.89 14.44 16.71
#